data_a27ff638def47138cb0e39d26791abf4
#
_entry.id   a27ff638def47138cb0e39d26791abf4
#
_cell.length_a   1.000
_cell.length_b   1.000
_cell.length_c   1.000
_cell.angle_alpha   90.00
_cell.angle_beta   90.00
_cell.angle_gamma   90.00
#
_symmetry.space_group_name_H-M   'P 1'
#
loop_
_entity.id
_entity.type
_entity.pdbx_description
1 polymer ?
#
loop_
_entity_poly.entity_id
_entity_poly.type
_entity_poly.pdbx_seq_one_letter_code
_entity_poly.pdbx_strand_id
1 'polypeptide(L)'
;MDLTGKRVHHRSFGDGVITEQKKTTIVVTFRDGAKMFSYPGCFQTYLKILDTDLKEDVQEVVSQHEHAETAERKQRINELQTSISSNRRQEKDKSVQIKPFASVADFCQAYRMALSAEISFIRMTGGKHILLQEGKRIGRDNGQFVYLLESEDELNYPEGTPVTIWKGQSQISGKILNCEAFSVYLISELDLGAEVEMLNISAEACYLLQSVSERLMDLSLEPSEIAQDLICNGLKEIDYRNSDIAKGQETAVRMSLEQPITFVWGPPGTGKTQTLAKIAWAHIDKGERVLMLSYSNVSVDGAILRVTSLKNDVFPGQLVRYGFPKDKRISEHPYLSSYNLAINNYPDLLKRRTQLQAEKKRLEKNDPKLIQVEKELNEIRRELRAAESQCVRNAKFVATTVSKAIVDKEIRNGAFDVVIFDEASMATIPQIAYAAKLARKNFVCMGDFRQLPPIVQSSKESPLNADIFQYCGITQAVDQGSNHKWLCLLDTQYRMHPEIADFAGRSIYNGLLKSANGMTEKREKTVMAEPFAGRAMEFVDLSGTMSTCIKSSDDSHANVLSAFVTFSLALKAAQTQEVGIITPYHAQSRLLHAMVRDVNELEALPHAIKCATVHQFQGSEEDVIVYDAVDCYRLPFPGALIASTAGRYADRLFNVAMTRSKGKFICVANGSFMRNKGMSENLMFMQMLKSYRATAPMIPEIIRPNDDLEKYYFDFVEKENQVDEFIKDLATARREIRIDIPDSPANSDINTTRIAQALAEAQSRGVKVFVRAESKKNLHPTLKYFAVENHYLTDPVALIDKTVTWFGMPESAACFKIEGRTSAINNRPCIRFWGTHTAKILYGLLEMSQVMDQAKTVEKDAQGNLITDKLSDYVLAHKKCPVCGKPMQLKKSRNQKYFLSCSGYPSCKHTEFVETEFVEEYFYHKGNKNGMLCPRCGCSLEAKISRYGIYVQCCGGKRHKYGLDEI
;
A
#
# COMPACT_ATOMS: atom_id res chain seq x y z
N MET A 1 37.96 6.04 -14.50
CA MET A 1 38.70 6.86 -13.54
C MET A 1 39.34 5.92 -12.51
N ASP A 2 40.64 6.06 -12.24
CA ASP A 2 41.35 5.28 -11.21
C ASP A 2 41.51 6.16 -9.95
N LEU A 3 40.98 5.71 -8.85
CA LEU A 3 40.99 6.39 -7.55
C LEU A 3 42.03 5.79 -6.58
N THR A 4 42.84 4.83 -7.01
CA THR A 4 43.83 4.18 -6.16
C THR A 4 44.83 5.22 -5.65
N GLY A 5 45.15 5.22 -4.36
CA GLY A 5 46.00 6.19 -3.68
C GLY A 5 45.31 7.49 -3.25
N LYS A 6 44.03 7.70 -3.59
CA LYS A 6 43.28 8.90 -3.21
C LYS A 6 42.68 8.81 -1.83
N ARG A 7 42.59 9.95 -1.15
CA ARG A 7 42.09 10.04 0.23
C ARG A 7 40.57 10.20 0.25
N VAL A 8 39.93 9.46 1.16
CA VAL A 8 38.50 9.52 1.39
C VAL A 8 38.20 9.65 2.87
N HIS A 9 37.03 10.20 3.17
CA HIS A 9 36.46 10.27 4.52
C HIS A 9 35.23 9.42 4.63
N HIS A 10 35.13 8.58 5.68
CA HIS A 10 33.97 7.82 6.04
C HIS A 10 33.47 8.27 7.41
N ARG A 11 32.14 8.45 7.56
CA ARG A 11 31.52 8.99 8.80
C ARG A 11 31.89 8.22 10.08
N SER A 12 32.07 6.87 9.97
CA SER A 12 32.34 6.02 11.14
C SER A 12 33.80 5.58 11.25
N PHE A 13 34.59 5.57 10.13
CA PHE A 13 35.97 5.07 10.11
C PHE A 13 36.98 6.19 9.94
N GLY A 14 36.52 7.45 9.81
CA GLY A 14 37.41 8.61 9.62
C GLY A 14 38.07 8.63 8.24
N ASP A 15 39.31 9.18 8.18
CA ASP A 15 40.06 9.32 6.93
C ASP A 15 40.75 8.01 6.58
N GLY A 16 40.69 7.66 5.29
CA GLY A 16 41.33 6.47 4.73
C GLY A 16 41.90 6.73 3.32
N VAL A 17 42.62 5.76 2.80
CA VAL A 17 43.18 5.79 1.45
C VAL A 17 42.62 4.61 0.65
N ILE A 18 42.23 4.86 -0.59
CA ILE A 18 41.80 3.78 -1.52
C ILE A 18 43.05 3.00 -1.94
N THR A 19 43.10 1.73 -1.55
CA THR A 19 44.27 0.87 -1.80
C THR A 19 44.09 -0.06 -2.99
N GLU A 20 42.86 -0.36 -3.37
CA GLU A 20 42.54 -1.18 -4.54
C GLU A 20 41.21 -0.72 -5.15
N GLN A 21 41.11 -0.67 -6.48
CA GLN A 21 39.88 -0.40 -7.23
C GLN A 21 39.65 -1.47 -8.29
N LYS A 22 38.45 -2.06 -8.27
CA LYS A 22 37.90 -2.94 -9.31
C LYS A 22 36.71 -2.26 -9.99
N LYS A 23 36.15 -2.87 -11.04
CA LYS A 23 35.00 -2.30 -11.79
C LYS A 23 33.78 -2.00 -10.90
N THR A 24 33.52 -2.81 -9.87
CA THR A 24 32.34 -2.72 -9.02
C THR A 24 32.63 -2.56 -7.52
N THR A 25 33.90 -2.55 -7.13
CA THR A 25 34.31 -2.45 -5.72
C THR A 25 35.57 -1.64 -5.54
N ILE A 26 35.71 -0.96 -4.39
CA ILE A 26 36.95 -0.33 -3.92
C ILE A 26 37.27 -0.82 -2.52
N VAL A 27 38.55 -0.93 -2.23
CA VAL A 27 39.09 -1.21 -0.89
C VAL A 27 39.72 0.06 -0.35
N VAL A 28 39.27 0.46 0.84
CA VAL A 28 39.80 1.64 1.55
C VAL A 28 40.49 1.18 2.83
N THR A 29 41.72 1.57 3.03
CA THR A 29 42.45 1.32 4.26
C THR A 29 42.31 2.51 5.21
N PHE A 30 41.68 2.27 6.35
CA PHE A 30 41.52 3.19 7.48
C PHE A 30 42.49 2.82 8.61
N ARG A 31 42.51 3.62 9.68
CA ARG A 31 43.32 3.31 10.89
C ARG A 31 42.99 1.94 11.50
N ASP A 32 41.72 1.51 11.42
CA ASP A 32 41.20 0.26 11.99
C ASP A 32 41.23 -0.92 10.98
N GLY A 33 41.91 -0.78 9.84
CA GLY A 33 42.06 -1.82 8.83
C GLY A 33 41.37 -1.52 7.50
N ALA A 34 41.52 -2.44 6.56
CA ALA A 34 40.94 -2.31 5.22
C ALA A 34 39.47 -2.69 5.18
N LYS A 35 38.63 -1.93 4.46
CA LYS A 35 37.22 -2.15 4.25
C LYS A 35 36.88 -2.09 2.77
N MET A 36 36.00 -2.96 2.31
CA MET A 36 35.52 -3.03 0.94
C MET A 36 34.17 -2.33 0.79
N PHE A 37 34.00 -1.53 -0.26
CA PHE A 37 32.79 -0.80 -0.61
C PHE A 37 32.38 -1.06 -2.06
N SER A 38 31.09 -0.97 -2.37
CA SER A 38 30.60 -1.05 -3.76
C SER A 38 30.89 0.28 -4.50
N TYR A 39 31.54 0.20 -5.64
CA TYR A 39 31.89 1.35 -6.49
C TYR A 39 30.95 1.42 -7.70
N PRO A 40 30.50 2.61 -8.11
CA PRO A 40 30.74 3.93 -7.51
C PRO A 40 29.73 4.34 -6.43
N GLY A 41 28.73 3.51 -6.12
CA GLY A 41 27.63 3.82 -5.20
C GLY A 41 28.04 4.21 -3.77
N CYS A 42 29.23 3.78 -3.32
CA CYS A 42 29.74 4.16 -1.98
C CYS A 42 29.94 5.67 -1.81
N PHE A 43 30.18 6.41 -2.87
CA PHE A 43 30.37 7.87 -2.82
C PHE A 43 29.04 8.64 -2.65
N GLN A 44 27.91 7.99 -2.83
CA GLN A 44 26.59 8.58 -2.51
C GLN A 44 26.32 8.57 -1.00
N THR A 45 26.67 7.46 -0.34
CA THR A 45 26.15 7.15 1.00
C THR A 45 27.22 7.16 2.07
N TYR A 46 28.42 6.66 1.78
CA TYR A 46 29.40 6.33 2.81
C TYR A 46 30.71 7.12 2.73
N LEU A 47 31.21 7.36 1.53
CA LEU A 47 32.52 7.94 1.31
C LEU A 47 32.45 9.35 0.70
N LYS A 48 33.29 10.23 1.17
CA LYS A 48 33.53 11.55 0.55
C LYS A 48 34.98 11.61 0.12
N ILE A 49 35.26 11.97 -1.14
CA ILE A 49 36.63 12.20 -1.61
C ILE A 49 37.14 13.49 -0.99
N LEU A 50 38.39 13.44 -0.46
CA LEU A 50 39.04 14.57 0.18
C LEU A 50 39.85 15.40 -0.81
N ASP A 51 40.32 14.77 -1.89
CA ASP A 51 41.06 15.44 -2.96
C ASP A 51 40.10 16.32 -3.78
N THR A 52 40.30 17.64 -3.67
CA THR A 52 39.31 18.65 -4.16
C THR A 52 39.20 18.66 -5.67
N ASP A 53 40.24 18.34 -6.39
CA ASP A 53 40.35 18.31 -7.86
C ASP A 53 39.55 17.15 -8.49
N LEU A 54 39.16 16.15 -7.70
CA LEU A 54 38.47 14.97 -8.16
C LEU A 54 36.98 14.90 -7.73
N LYS A 55 36.50 15.94 -7.03
CA LYS A 55 35.12 15.94 -6.53
C LYS A 55 34.08 15.97 -7.65
N GLU A 56 34.34 16.78 -8.68
CA GLU A 56 33.42 16.89 -9.83
C GLU A 56 33.43 15.60 -10.66
N ASP A 57 34.62 15.04 -10.92
CA ASP A 57 34.80 13.82 -11.70
C ASP A 57 34.13 12.61 -11.00
N VAL A 58 34.26 12.49 -9.66
CA VAL A 58 33.62 11.43 -8.89
C VAL A 58 32.11 11.61 -8.89
N GLN A 59 31.62 12.85 -8.81
CA GLN A 59 30.19 13.15 -8.86
C GLN A 59 29.58 12.88 -10.23
N GLU A 60 30.32 13.10 -11.30
CA GLU A 60 29.94 12.74 -12.66
C GLU A 60 29.84 11.21 -12.85
N VAL A 61 30.83 10.45 -12.38
CA VAL A 61 30.82 8.97 -12.44
C VAL A 61 29.64 8.39 -11.64
N VAL A 62 29.34 8.95 -10.47
CA VAL A 62 28.18 8.57 -9.65
C VAL A 62 26.88 8.86 -10.38
N SER A 63 26.73 10.04 -10.97
CA SER A 63 25.56 10.44 -11.75
C SER A 63 25.36 9.57 -13.00
N GLN A 64 26.43 9.26 -13.73
CA GLN A 64 26.37 8.35 -14.89
C GLN A 64 25.93 6.93 -14.48
N HIS A 65 26.37 6.43 -13.32
CA HIS A 65 25.95 5.13 -12.80
C HIS A 65 24.48 5.12 -12.41
N GLU A 66 23.98 6.16 -11.76
CA GLU A 66 22.56 6.32 -11.43
C GLU A 66 21.67 6.36 -12.69
N HIS A 67 22.13 7.09 -13.71
CA HIS A 67 21.43 7.15 -15.00
C HIS A 67 21.43 5.80 -15.71
N ALA A 68 22.52 5.04 -15.65
CA ALA A 68 22.62 3.72 -16.23
C ALA A 68 21.72 2.71 -15.50
N GLU A 69 21.74 2.67 -14.16
CA GLU A 69 20.84 1.80 -13.37
C GLU A 69 19.37 2.17 -13.56
N THR A 70 19.05 3.46 -13.63
CA THR A 70 17.70 3.94 -13.88
C THR A 70 17.23 3.61 -15.30
N ALA A 71 18.12 3.71 -16.29
CA ALA A 71 17.82 3.34 -17.67
C ALA A 71 17.63 1.84 -17.84
N GLU A 72 18.50 1.00 -17.25
CA GLU A 72 18.35 -0.46 -17.25
C GLU A 72 17.06 -0.90 -16.53
N ARG A 73 16.74 -0.25 -15.40
CA ARG A 73 15.49 -0.50 -14.67
C ARG A 73 14.26 -0.13 -15.51
N LYS A 74 14.29 1.04 -16.20
CA LYS A 74 13.22 1.46 -17.12
C LYS A 74 13.12 0.53 -18.33
N GLN A 75 14.24 0.07 -18.88
CA GLN A 75 14.26 -0.84 -20.01
C GLN A 75 13.69 -2.21 -19.63
N ARG A 76 14.06 -2.77 -18.46
CA ARG A 76 13.48 -4.01 -17.93
C ARG A 76 12.00 -3.88 -17.63
N ILE A 77 11.55 -2.74 -17.09
CA ILE A 77 10.12 -2.45 -16.86
C ILE A 77 9.39 -2.36 -18.21
N ASN A 78 9.96 -1.71 -19.23
CA ASN A 78 9.38 -1.63 -20.58
C ASN A 78 9.38 -2.99 -21.28
N GLU A 79 10.42 -3.80 -21.15
CA GLU A 79 10.46 -5.18 -21.70
C GLU A 79 9.44 -6.08 -20.99
N LEU A 80 9.28 -5.96 -19.67
CA LEU A 80 8.21 -6.60 -18.90
C LEU A 80 6.81 -6.11 -19.35
N GLN A 81 6.62 -4.80 -19.52
CA GLN A 81 5.35 -4.24 -20.00
C GLN A 81 5.05 -4.63 -21.46
N THR A 82 6.07 -4.74 -22.30
CA THR A 82 5.92 -5.17 -23.70
C THR A 82 5.64 -6.67 -23.77
N SER A 83 6.28 -7.50 -22.95
CA SER A 83 5.97 -8.93 -22.82
C SER A 83 4.57 -9.16 -22.24
N ILE A 84 4.13 -8.35 -21.28
CA ILE A 84 2.78 -8.37 -20.72
C ILE A 84 1.73 -7.95 -21.79
N SER A 85 2.03 -6.97 -22.63
CA SER A 85 1.10 -6.49 -23.66
C SER A 85 1.03 -7.40 -24.88
N SER A 86 2.12 -8.08 -25.26
CA SER A 86 2.13 -9.07 -26.35
C SER A 86 1.48 -10.40 -25.93
N ASN A 87 1.66 -10.83 -24.68
CA ASN A 87 1.02 -12.02 -24.13
C ASN A 87 -0.49 -11.84 -23.88
N ARG A 88 -0.99 -10.60 -23.66
CA ARG A 88 -2.44 -10.32 -23.51
C ARG A 88 -3.29 -10.66 -24.74
N ARG A 89 -2.72 -10.81 -25.94
CA ARG A 89 -3.45 -11.18 -27.17
C ARG A 89 -3.56 -12.68 -27.43
N GLN A 90 -2.88 -13.55 -26.66
CA GLN A 90 -2.85 -15.01 -26.90
C GLN A 90 -3.07 -15.88 -25.66
N GLU A 91 -3.37 -15.33 -24.48
CA GLU A 91 -3.70 -16.14 -23.30
C GLU A 91 -5.14 -16.69 -23.40
N LYS A 92 -5.32 -17.76 -24.13
CA LYS A 92 -6.31 -18.79 -23.77
C LYS A 92 -5.85 -19.36 -22.41
N ASP A 93 -6.77 -19.46 -21.45
CA ASP A 93 -6.59 -20.05 -20.12
C ASP A 93 -5.59 -21.22 -20.09
N LYS A 94 -4.33 -20.95 -19.84
CA LYS A 94 -3.39 -21.96 -19.38
C LYS A 94 -3.39 -21.90 -17.85
N SER A 95 -4.38 -22.56 -17.24
CA SER A 95 -4.26 -22.95 -15.83
C SER A 95 -2.93 -23.69 -15.68
N VAL A 96 -2.13 -23.31 -14.68
CA VAL A 96 -0.92 -24.05 -14.31
C VAL A 96 -1.34 -25.50 -14.06
N GLN A 97 -1.06 -26.42 -14.99
CA GLN A 97 -1.31 -27.85 -14.77
C GLN A 97 -0.31 -28.33 -13.73
N ILE A 98 -0.75 -28.43 -12.49
CA ILE A 98 0.04 -29.02 -11.42
C ILE A 98 0.08 -30.52 -11.64
N LYS A 99 1.27 -31.06 -11.91
CA LYS A 99 1.48 -32.51 -11.95
C LYS A 99 1.86 -32.97 -10.54
N PRO A 100 1.30 -34.11 -10.07
CA PRO A 100 1.74 -34.70 -8.80
C PRO A 100 3.22 -35.05 -8.85
N PHE A 101 3.92 -34.82 -7.76
CA PHE A 101 5.31 -35.24 -7.60
C PHE A 101 5.38 -36.74 -7.32
N ALA A 102 6.39 -37.41 -7.86
CA ALA A 102 6.63 -38.82 -7.64
C ALA A 102 7.17 -39.09 -6.22
N SER A 103 7.88 -38.13 -5.64
CA SER A 103 8.44 -38.22 -4.30
C SER A 103 8.42 -36.90 -3.55
N VAL A 104 8.49 -36.97 -2.21
CA VAL A 104 8.64 -35.79 -1.35
C VAL A 104 9.94 -35.05 -1.65
N ALA A 105 10.99 -35.74 -2.03
CA ALA A 105 12.29 -35.15 -2.36
C ALA A 105 12.20 -34.27 -3.61
N ASP A 106 11.55 -34.75 -4.68
CA ASP A 106 11.34 -33.97 -5.93
C ASP A 106 10.49 -32.74 -5.66
N PHE A 107 9.43 -32.88 -4.86
CA PHE A 107 8.60 -31.77 -4.40
C PHE A 107 9.44 -30.71 -3.66
N CYS A 108 10.22 -31.11 -2.67
CA CYS A 108 11.04 -30.20 -1.89
C CYS A 108 12.09 -29.48 -2.75
N GLN A 109 12.70 -30.18 -3.69
CA GLN A 109 13.65 -29.58 -4.62
C GLN A 109 12.99 -28.52 -5.50
N ALA A 110 11.86 -28.84 -6.13
CA ALA A 110 11.14 -27.92 -7.01
C ALA A 110 10.67 -26.64 -6.26
N TYR A 111 10.09 -26.81 -5.07
CA TYR A 111 9.62 -25.66 -4.29
C TYR A 111 10.74 -24.84 -3.67
N ARG A 112 11.88 -25.43 -3.33
CA ARG A 112 13.07 -24.68 -2.91
C ARG A 112 13.63 -23.82 -4.05
N MET A 113 13.60 -24.31 -5.29
CA MET A 113 13.97 -23.50 -6.45
C MET A 113 12.99 -22.31 -6.63
N ALA A 114 11.70 -22.55 -6.50
CA ALA A 114 10.69 -21.49 -6.59
C ALA A 114 10.84 -20.44 -5.48
N LEU A 115 11.09 -20.86 -4.23
CA LEU A 115 11.40 -19.97 -3.11
C LEU A 115 12.69 -19.17 -3.33
N SER A 116 13.73 -19.78 -3.91
CA SER A 116 14.97 -19.07 -4.25
C SER A 116 14.76 -17.98 -5.31
N ALA A 117 13.90 -18.24 -6.30
CA ALA A 117 13.52 -17.26 -7.30
C ALA A 117 12.74 -16.08 -6.67
N GLU A 118 11.79 -16.36 -5.78
CA GLU A 118 11.03 -15.35 -5.03
C GLU A 118 11.94 -14.49 -4.15
N ILE A 119 12.83 -15.11 -3.38
CA ILE A 119 13.83 -14.42 -2.55
C ILE A 119 14.73 -13.51 -3.40
N SER A 120 15.19 -14.00 -4.55
CA SER A 120 16.04 -13.24 -5.46
C SER A 120 15.29 -12.02 -6.01
N PHE A 121 14.03 -12.19 -6.37
CA PHE A 121 13.19 -11.09 -6.85
C PHE A 121 12.98 -10.02 -5.76
N ILE A 122 12.61 -10.41 -4.53
CA ILE A 122 12.41 -9.48 -3.42
C ILE A 122 13.70 -8.70 -3.09
N ARG A 123 14.86 -9.36 -3.13
CA ARG A 123 16.16 -8.71 -2.93
C ARG A 123 16.51 -7.72 -4.04
N MET A 124 16.16 -8.03 -5.29
CA MET A 124 16.39 -7.13 -6.43
C MET A 124 15.49 -5.90 -6.40
N THR A 125 14.26 -6.04 -5.89
CA THR A 125 13.33 -4.91 -5.75
C THR A 125 13.64 -4.01 -4.56
N GLY A 126 14.59 -4.41 -3.71
CA GLY A 126 15.20 -3.62 -2.64
C GLY A 126 14.43 -3.66 -1.31
N GLY A 127 15.18 -3.80 -0.20
CA GLY A 127 14.63 -3.56 1.14
C GLY A 127 14.25 -2.08 1.28
N LYS A 128 12.98 -1.79 1.48
CA LYS A 128 12.50 -0.42 1.72
C LYS A 128 12.88 0.01 3.14
N HIS A 129 13.44 1.22 3.28
CA HIS A 129 13.39 1.92 4.55
C HIS A 129 11.95 2.35 4.78
N ILE A 130 11.40 1.96 5.91
CA ILE A 130 10.02 2.22 6.28
C ILE A 130 10.03 3.30 7.36
N LEU A 131 9.31 4.38 7.10
CA LEU A 131 9.08 5.42 8.08
C LEU A 131 7.79 5.11 8.85
N LEU A 132 7.92 4.92 10.16
CA LEU A 132 6.80 4.76 11.08
C LEU A 132 6.66 6.02 11.93
N GLN A 133 5.43 6.38 12.28
CA GLN A 133 5.08 7.61 12.98
C GLN A 133 4.15 7.31 14.17
N GLU A 134 3.97 8.29 15.05
CA GLU A 134 2.97 8.27 16.13
C GLU A 134 3.04 7.03 17.03
N GLY A 135 4.27 6.57 17.29
CA GLY A 135 4.50 5.37 18.10
C GLY A 135 4.08 5.55 19.55
N LYS A 136 3.31 4.58 20.06
CA LYS A 136 2.95 4.50 21.48
C LYS A 136 3.40 3.16 22.03
N ARG A 137 4.02 3.19 23.22
CA ARG A 137 4.35 1.96 23.92
C ARG A 137 3.10 1.39 24.55
N ILE A 138 2.63 0.25 24.04
CA ILE A 138 1.39 -0.41 24.45
C ILE A 138 1.60 -1.51 25.50
N GLY A 139 2.85 -1.97 25.68
CA GLY A 139 3.12 -3.05 26.62
C GLY A 139 4.54 -3.59 26.55
N ARG A 140 4.68 -4.83 27.00
CA ARG A 140 5.92 -5.61 26.94
C ARG A 140 5.60 -7.04 26.58
N ASP A 141 6.46 -7.64 25.76
CA ASP A 141 6.46 -9.07 25.49
C ASP A 141 7.84 -9.64 25.82
N ASN A 142 7.89 -10.69 26.65
CA ASN A 142 9.14 -11.33 27.08
C ASN A 142 10.22 -10.34 27.59
N GLY A 143 9.81 -9.24 28.23
CA GLY A 143 10.71 -8.22 28.76
C GLY A 143 11.20 -7.21 27.71
N GLN A 144 10.88 -7.36 26.46
CA GLN A 144 11.07 -6.41 25.38
C GLN A 144 9.88 -5.45 25.30
N PHE A 145 10.08 -4.27 24.70
CA PHE A 145 9.07 -3.23 24.64
C PHE A 145 8.24 -3.39 23.36
N VAL A 146 6.92 -3.34 23.53
CA VAL A 146 5.97 -3.43 22.42
C VAL A 146 5.43 -2.04 22.11
N TYR A 147 5.54 -1.66 20.85
CA TYR A 147 5.08 -0.39 20.31
C TYR A 147 4.00 -0.61 19.25
N LEU A 148 2.99 0.25 19.25
CA LEU A 148 2.07 0.42 18.15
C LEU A 148 2.47 1.71 17.42
N LEU A 149 2.75 1.61 16.13
CA LEU A 149 3.16 2.73 15.27
C LEU A 149 2.28 2.75 14.02
N GLU A 150 2.17 3.91 13.40
CA GLU A 150 1.46 4.10 12.14
C GLU A 150 2.43 4.21 10.98
N SER A 151 2.06 3.65 9.84
CA SER A 151 2.74 3.74 8.56
C SER A 151 1.91 4.55 7.57
N GLU A 152 2.54 5.24 6.63
CA GLU A 152 1.82 5.87 5.52
C GLU A 152 1.37 4.86 4.46
N ASP A 153 2.03 3.71 4.38
CA ASP A 153 1.70 2.62 3.47
C ASP A 153 1.18 1.40 4.23
N GLU A 154 0.28 0.64 3.60
CA GLU A 154 -0.11 -0.68 4.13
C GLU A 154 1.10 -1.62 4.11
N LEU A 155 1.41 -2.19 5.25
CA LEU A 155 2.52 -3.12 5.41
C LEU A 155 2.00 -4.55 5.60
N ASN A 156 2.70 -5.50 5.01
CA ASN A 156 2.38 -6.92 5.11
C ASN A 156 3.66 -7.74 5.36
N TYR A 157 4.16 -7.66 6.59
CA TYR A 157 5.29 -8.48 7.03
C TYR A 157 4.83 -9.59 7.95
N PRO A 158 5.34 -10.82 7.76
CA PRO A 158 5.03 -11.94 8.64
C PRO A 158 5.45 -11.69 10.09
N GLU A 159 4.71 -12.28 11.04
CA GLU A 159 5.09 -12.27 12.45
C GLU A 159 6.52 -12.82 12.65
N GLY A 160 7.28 -12.11 13.48
CA GLY A 160 8.66 -12.46 13.80
C GLY A 160 9.69 -11.93 12.80
N THR A 161 9.29 -11.18 11.76
CA THR A 161 10.22 -10.56 10.79
C THR A 161 11.23 -9.68 11.53
N PRO A 162 12.55 -9.98 11.43
CA PRO A 162 13.58 -9.16 12.04
C PRO A 162 13.62 -7.77 11.42
N VAL A 163 13.84 -6.75 12.25
CA VAL A 163 14.02 -5.38 11.81
C VAL A 163 15.23 -4.73 12.47
N THR A 164 15.89 -3.86 11.74
CA THR A 164 16.85 -2.90 12.28
C THR A 164 16.13 -1.58 12.47
N ILE A 165 16.11 -1.08 13.69
CA ILE A 165 15.49 0.19 14.10
C ILE A 165 16.59 1.24 14.19
N TRP A 166 16.38 2.39 13.54
CA TRP A 166 17.31 3.51 13.55
C TRP A 166 16.82 4.62 14.49
N LYS A 167 17.55 4.87 15.57
CA LYS A 167 17.33 6.00 16.48
C LYS A 167 18.53 6.94 16.45
N GLY A 168 18.46 7.98 15.61
CA GLY A 168 19.62 8.80 15.30
C GLY A 168 20.70 7.98 14.60
N GLN A 169 21.88 7.88 15.19
CA GLN A 169 23.01 7.06 14.67
C GLN A 169 23.04 5.63 15.25
N SER A 170 22.19 5.31 16.20
CA SER A 170 22.17 4.00 16.85
C SER A 170 21.26 3.03 16.11
N GLN A 171 21.73 1.79 15.91
CA GLN A 171 20.98 0.67 15.40
C GLN A 171 20.50 -0.20 16.57
N ILE A 172 19.23 -0.52 16.60
CA ILE A 172 18.59 -1.33 17.64
C ILE A 172 17.93 -2.52 16.95
N SER A 173 18.10 -3.70 17.48
CA SER A 173 17.40 -4.89 16.99
C SER A 173 15.95 -4.89 17.44
N GLY A 174 15.06 -5.30 16.54
CA GLY A 174 13.65 -5.46 16.81
C GLY A 174 13.02 -6.54 15.94
N LYS A 175 11.71 -6.73 16.11
CA LYS A 175 10.90 -7.66 15.28
C LYS A 175 9.51 -7.08 15.08
N ILE A 176 8.94 -7.33 13.93
CA ILE A 176 7.52 -7.08 13.68
C ILE A 176 6.71 -8.20 14.33
N LEU A 177 5.75 -7.84 15.17
CA LEU A 177 4.78 -8.76 15.76
C LEU A 177 3.56 -8.93 14.88
N ASN A 178 3.10 -7.83 14.30
CA ASN A 178 1.92 -7.82 13.43
C ASN A 178 1.90 -6.55 12.57
N CYS A 179 1.30 -6.66 11.39
CA CYS A 179 0.92 -5.53 10.55
C CYS A 179 -0.58 -5.60 10.30
N GLU A 180 -1.26 -4.47 10.42
CA GLU A 180 -2.68 -4.32 10.14
C GLU A 180 -2.94 -3.06 9.35
N ALA A 181 -3.11 -3.23 8.05
CA ALA A 181 -3.21 -2.11 7.14
C ALA A 181 -2.07 -1.10 7.41
N PHE A 182 -2.37 -0.01 8.06
CA PHE A 182 -1.42 1.08 8.34
C PHE A 182 -0.78 1.00 9.73
N SER A 183 -1.24 0.11 10.61
CA SER A 183 -0.73 -0.03 11.98
C SER A 183 0.31 -1.16 12.07
N VAL A 184 1.41 -0.90 12.76
CA VAL A 184 2.53 -1.84 12.94
C VAL A 184 2.80 -2.08 14.42
N TYR A 185 2.73 -3.34 14.83
CA TYR A 185 3.15 -3.78 16.17
C TYR A 185 4.61 -4.21 16.12
N LEU A 186 5.45 -3.48 16.83
CA LEU A 186 6.90 -3.63 16.81
C LEU A 186 7.44 -3.98 18.19
N ILE A 187 8.28 -5.01 18.28
CA ILE A 187 9.12 -5.26 19.47
C ILE A 187 10.47 -4.58 19.29
N SER A 188 10.91 -3.88 20.33
CA SER A 188 12.26 -3.33 20.46
C SER A 188 12.98 -3.90 21.68
N GLU A 189 14.25 -4.22 21.54
CA GLU A 189 15.10 -4.64 22.67
C GLU A 189 15.35 -3.50 23.66
N LEU A 190 15.39 -2.26 23.18
CA LEU A 190 15.59 -1.07 24.01
C LEU A 190 14.31 -0.28 24.14
N ASP A 191 14.20 0.47 25.25
CA ASP A 191 13.10 1.41 25.45
C ASP A 191 13.28 2.64 24.54
N LEU A 192 12.35 2.82 23.59
CA LEU A 192 12.34 3.96 22.66
C LEU A 192 11.67 5.20 23.26
N GLY A 193 10.98 5.05 24.44
CA GLY A 193 10.18 6.07 25.09
C GLY A 193 8.71 5.64 25.24
N ALA A 194 7.89 6.42 25.94
CA ALA A 194 6.45 6.18 26.03
C ALA A 194 5.74 6.51 24.70
N GLU A 195 6.23 7.57 24.07
CA GLU A 195 5.80 8.04 22.76
C GLU A 195 7.01 8.18 21.82
N VAL A 196 6.82 7.93 20.55
CA VAL A 196 7.85 7.98 19.50
C VAL A 196 7.27 8.71 18.30
N GLU A 197 7.72 9.93 18.05
CA GLU A 197 7.20 10.77 16.96
C GLU A 197 7.46 10.15 15.59
N MET A 198 8.71 9.76 15.34
CA MET A 198 9.12 9.11 14.08
C MET A 198 10.17 8.02 14.33
N LEU A 199 10.09 6.96 13.55
CA LEU A 199 11.00 5.82 13.61
C LEU A 199 11.29 5.26 12.21
N ASN A 200 12.58 5.17 11.86
CA ASN A 200 13.00 4.48 10.63
C ASN A 200 13.33 3.03 10.94
N ILE A 201 12.77 2.11 10.17
CA ILE A 201 13.09 0.68 10.26
C ILE A 201 13.49 0.12 8.89
N SER A 202 14.29 -0.96 8.91
CA SER A 202 14.58 -1.80 7.75
C SER A 202 14.21 -3.23 8.09
N ALA A 203 13.28 -3.82 7.33
CA ALA A 203 12.76 -5.17 7.58
C ALA A 203 13.43 -6.21 6.67
N GLU A 204 13.72 -7.40 7.22
CA GLU A 204 14.25 -8.55 6.47
C GLU A 204 13.12 -9.33 5.79
N ALA A 205 12.59 -8.81 4.67
CA ALA A 205 11.42 -9.35 3.98
C ALA A 205 11.56 -10.82 3.56
N CYS A 206 12.78 -11.33 3.36
CA CYS A 206 13.03 -12.71 2.92
C CYS A 206 13.18 -13.73 4.07
N TYR A 207 13.18 -13.29 5.33
CA TYR A 207 13.46 -14.13 6.49
C TYR A 207 12.57 -15.38 6.55
N LEU A 208 11.25 -15.21 6.41
CA LEU A 208 10.31 -16.32 6.47
C LEU A 208 10.48 -17.30 5.29
N LEU A 209 10.68 -16.79 4.07
CA LEU A 209 10.89 -17.62 2.87
C LEU A 209 12.16 -18.48 2.99
N GLN A 210 13.24 -17.92 3.56
CA GLN A 210 14.47 -18.66 3.86
C GLN A 210 14.20 -19.76 4.88
N SER A 211 13.48 -19.45 5.97
CA SER A 211 13.10 -20.42 6.98
C SER A 211 12.22 -21.54 6.39
N VAL A 212 11.26 -21.22 5.49
CA VAL A 212 10.47 -22.24 4.78
C VAL A 212 11.36 -23.15 3.94
N SER A 213 12.33 -22.56 3.20
CA SER A 213 13.28 -23.35 2.39
C SER A 213 14.11 -24.33 3.24
N GLU A 214 14.52 -23.92 4.47
CA GLU A 214 15.18 -24.80 5.43
C GLU A 214 14.24 -25.92 5.90
N ARG A 215 12.97 -25.59 6.21
CA ARG A 215 12.00 -26.62 6.65
C ARG A 215 11.70 -27.64 5.55
N LEU A 216 11.77 -27.26 4.27
CA LEU A 216 11.68 -28.23 3.18
C LEU A 216 12.87 -29.19 3.13
N MET A 217 14.06 -28.77 3.59
CA MET A 217 15.17 -29.71 3.76
C MET A 217 14.85 -30.75 4.85
N ASP A 218 14.35 -30.30 6.02
CA ASP A 218 13.93 -31.19 7.10
C ASP A 218 12.83 -32.16 6.63
N LEU A 219 11.89 -31.71 5.83
CA LEU A 219 10.82 -32.53 5.25
C LEU A 219 11.36 -33.55 4.25
N SER A 220 12.35 -33.18 3.44
CA SER A 220 12.98 -34.08 2.46
C SER A 220 13.79 -35.20 3.11
N LEU A 221 14.44 -34.91 4.25
CA LEU A 221 15.25 -35.87 4.99
C LEU A 221 14.39 -36.83 5.80
N GLU A 222 13.32 -36.33 6.40
CA GLU A 222 12.43 -37.08 7.29
C GLU A 222 10.95 -36.80 6.95
N PRO A 223 10.40 -37.36 5.86
CA PRO A 223 8.99 -37.17 5.52
C PRO A 223 8.10 -37.94 6.51
N SER A 224 6.96 -37.30 6.92
CA SER A 224 5.90 -38.05 7.60
C SER A 224 4.96 -38.71 6.56
N GLU A 225 4.27 -39.79 6.96
CA GLU A 225 3.30 -40.49 6.11
C GLU A 225 2.21 -39.50 5.64
N ILE A 226 1.69 -38.67 6.55
CA ILE A 226 0.66 -37.66 6.23
C ILE A 226 1.16 -36.63 5.18
N ALA A 227 2.39 -36.12 5.34
CA ALA A 227 2.97 -35.19 4.37
C ALA A 227 3.22 -35.85 3.01
N GLN A 228 3.65 -37.13 3.02
CA GLN A 228 3.85 -37.93 1.80
C GLN A 228 2.50 -38.12 1.06
N ASP A 229 1.44 -38.51 1.76
CA ASP A 229 0.12 -38.68 1.19
C ASP A 229 -0.42 -37.36 0.63
N LEU A 230 -0.31 -36.27 1.37
CA LEU A 230 -0.73 -34.94 0.93
C LEU A 230 -0.02 -34.53 -0.38
N ILE A 231 1.29 -34.76 -0.48
CA ILE A 231 2.13 -34.36 -1.61
C ILE A 231 1.93 -35.26 -2.84
N CYS A 232 1.87 -36.58 -2.64
CA CYS A 232 1.97 -37.54 -3.75
C CYS A 232 0.63 -38.13 -4.18
N ASN A 233 -0.39 -38.11 -3.32
CA ASN A 233 -1.62 -38.88 -3.52
C ASN A 233 -2.89 -38.03 -3.68
N GLY A 234 -2.87 -36.71 -3.43
CA GLY A 234 -4.07 -35.88 -3.43
C GLY A 234 -4.95 -36.03 -4.69
N LEU A 235 -4.35 -35.96 -5.88
CA LEU A 235 -5.08 -36.11 -7.16
C LEU A 235 -5.71 -37.50 -7.36
N LYS A 236 -5.21 -38.52 -6.67
CA LYS A 236 -5.72 -39.89 -6.77
C LYS A 236 -7.02 -40.08 -5.97
N GLU A 237 -7.31 -39.17 -5.07
CA GLU A 237 -8.50 -39.21 -4.19
C GLU A 237 -9.74 -38.57 -4.84
N ILE A 238 -9.66 -38.13 -6.10
CA ILE A 238 -10.81 -37.66 -6.87
C ILE A 238 -11.69 -38.87 -7.25
N ASP A 239 -12.94 -38.84 -6.84
CA ASP A 239 -13.93 -39.87 -7.22
C ASP A 239 -14.81 -39.34 -8.36
N TYR A 240 -14.43 -39.63 -9.58
CA TYR A 240 -15.16 -39.22 -10.78
C TYR A 240 -16.52 -39.89 -10.95
N ARG A 241 -16.86 -40.94 -10.16
CA ARG A 241 -18.10 -41.66 -10.25
C ARG A 241 -19.14 -41.15 -9.27
N ASN A 242 -18.72 -40.35 -8.30
CA ASN A 242 -19.61 -39.81 -7.27
C ASN A 242 -19.61 -38.27 -7.37
N SER A 243 -20.79 -37.67 -7.37
CA SER A 243 -20.97 -36.22 -7.31
C SER A 243 -21.36 -35.69 -5.94
N ASP A 244 -21.60 -36.58 -4.96
CA ASP A 244 -22.08 -36.17 -3.63
C ASP A 244 -20.94 -35.80 -2.71
N ILE A 245 -20.77 -34.50 -2.51
CA ILE A 245 -19.79 -33.96 -1.56
C ILE A 245 -20.35 -34.14 -0.13
N ALA A 246 -19.52 -34.67 0.78
CA ALA A 246 -19.87 -34.73 2.21
C ALA A 246 -20.12 -33.32 2.78
N LYS A 247 -21.16 -33.13 3.58
CA LYS A 247 -21.61 -31.81 4.02
C LYS A 247 -21.88 -31.73 5.52
N GLY A 248 -21.65 -30.52 6.06
CA GLY A 248 -22.05 -30.14 7.40
C GLY A 248 -20.95 -30.28 8.45
N GLN A 249 -21.14 -29.57 9.56
CA GLN A 249 -20.13 -29.47 10.62
C GLN A 249 -19.87 -30.81 11.31
N GLU A 250 -20.90 -31.59 11.62
CA GLU A 250 -20.77 -32.90 12.29
C GLU A 250 -20.07 -33.95 11.39
N THR A 251 -20.33 -33.87 10.07
CA THR A 251 -19.63 -34.70 9.10
C THR A 251 -18.13 -34.35 9.06
N ALA A 252 -17.78 -33.05 9.09
CA ALA A 252 -16.38 -32.63 9.14
C ALA A 252 -15.67 -33.13 10.41
N VAL A 253 -16.34 -33.09 11.56
CA VAL A 253 -15.81 -33.66 12.83
C VAL A 253 -15.59 -35.16 12.68
N ARG A 254 -16.56 -35.91 12.19
CA ARG A 254 -16.45 -37.36 11.99
C ARG A 254 -15.31 -37.71 11.04
N MET A 255 -15.22 -37.04 9.89
CA MET A 255 -14.15 -37.27 8.91
C MET A 255 -12.76 -37.01 9.51
N SER A 256 -12.61 -35.94 10.32
CA SER A 256 -11.33 -35.63 10.98
C SER A 256 -10.87 -36.71 11.95
N LEU A 257 -11.80 -37.51 12.51
CA LEU A 257 -11.51 -38.61 13.45
C LEU A 257 -11.25 -39.98 12.76
N GLU A 258 -11.79 -40.12 11.53
CA GLU A 258 -11.75 -41.35 10.76
C GLU A 258 -10.66 -41.38 9.68
N GLN A 259 -10.21 -40.22 9.21
CA GLN A 259 -9.27 -40.11 8.10
C GLN A 259 -7.96 -39.39 8.50
N PRO A 260 -6.80 -39.85 7.99
CA PRO A 260 -5.53 -39.12 8.22
C PRO A 260 -5.51 -37.69 7.70
N ILE A 261 -6.19 -37.42 6.58
CA ILE A 261 -6.27 -36.11 5.94
C ILE A 261 -7.74 -35.73 5.71
N THR A 262 -8.14 -34.55 6.16
CA THR A 262 -9.48 -33.99 5.94
C THR A 262 -9.39 -32.56 5.47
N PHE A 263 -10.05 -32.23 4.35
CA PHE A 263 -10.20 -30.87 3.86
C PHE A 263 -11.61 -30.37 4.17
N VAL A 264 -11.70 -29.23 4.85
CA VAL A 264 -12.98 -28.58 5.15
C VAL A 264 -13.08 -27.31 4.31
N TRP A 265 -13.90 -27.36 3.26
CA TRP A 265 -14.21 -26.17 2.47
C TRP A 265 -15.36 -25.42 3.13
N GLY A 266 -15.07 -24.26 3.67
CA GLY A 266 -16.04 -23.39 4.32
C GLY A 266 -16.15 -22.04 3.64
N PRO A 267 -17.15 -21.80 2.76
CA PRO A 267 -17.48 -20.46 2.29
C PRO A 267 -17.66 -19.46 3.42
N PRO A 268 -17.73 -18.14 3.12
CA PRO A 268 -17.87 -17.10 4.13
C PRO A 268 -19.11 -17.30 5.01
N GLY A 269 -18.94 -17.13 6.32
CA GLY A 269 -20.06 -17.20 7.28
C GLY A 269 -20.57 -18.59 7.60
N THR A 270 -19.98 -19.67 7.07
CA THR A 270 -20.48 -21.06 7.30
C THR A 270 -20.03 -21.69 8.62
N GLY A 271 -19.36 -20.94 9.49
CA GLY A 271 -18.96 -21.41 10.81
C GLY A 271 -17.69 -22.27 10.82
N LYS A 272 -16.70 -21.96 9.95
CA LYS A 272 -15.37 -22.60 9.98
C LYS A 272 -14.79 -22.66 11.38
N THR A 273 -14.72 -21.52 12.10
CA THR A 273 -14.16 -21.43 13.45
C THR A 273 -14.94 -22.27 14.47
N GLN A 274 -16.27 -22.37 14.30
CA GLN A 274 -17.11 -23.24 15.12
C GLN A 274 -16.79 -24.73 14.86
N THR A 275 -16.64 -25.11 13.60
CA THR A 275 -16.30 -26.47 13.17
C THR A 275 -14.89 -26.84 13.66
N LEU A 276 -13.92 -25.91 13.53
CA LEU A 276 -12.57 -26.05 14.08
C LEU A 276 -12.59 -26.36 15.57
N ALA A 277 -13.38 -25.58 16.34
CA ALA A 277 -13.46 -25.78 17.79
C ALA A 277 -14.09 -27.13 18.18
N LYS A 278 -15.10 -27.60 17.43
CA LYS A 278 -15.70 -28.93 17.61
C LYS A 278 -14.68 -30.04 17.29
N ILE A 279 -13.95 -29.91 16.18
CA ILE A 279 -12.88 -30.86 15.80
C ILE A 279 -11.80 -30.89 16.89
N ALA A 280 -11.32 -29.73 17.35
CA ALA A 280 -10.32 -29.64 18.39
C ALA A 280 -10.75 -30.39 19.66
N TRP A 281 -11.97 -30.16 20.14
CA TRP A 281 -12.49 -30.85 21.33
C TRP A 281 -12.69 -32.34 21.11
N ALA A 282 -13.17 -32.78 19.94
CA ALA A 282 -13.35 -34.19 19.62
C ALA A 282 -12.02 -34.99 19.74
N HIS A 283 -10.88 -34.35 19.36
CA HIS A 283 -9.58 -34.93 19.50
C HIS A 283 -9.02 -34.82 20.95
N ILE A 284 -9.19 -33.65 21.62
CA ILE A 284 -8.79 -33.44 23.02
C ILE A 284 -9.46 -34.45 23.95
N ASP A 285 -10.75 -34.75 23.73
CA ASP A 285 -11.53 -35.70 24.51
C ASP A 285 -11.05 -37.16 24.31
N LYS A 286 -10.39 -37.44 23.17
CA LYS A 286 -9.66 -38.72 22.96
C LYS A 286 -8.26 -38.74 23.63
N GLY A 287 -7.87 -37.67 24.33
CA GLY A 287 -6.56 -37.51 24.95
C GLY A 287 -5.48 -37.01 24.00
N GLU A 288 -5.78 -36.71 22.77
CA GLU A 288 -4.85 -36.30 21.73
C GLU A 288 -4.44 -34.84 21.91
N ARG A 289 -3.22 -34.52 21.45
CA ARG A 289 -2.63 -33.20 21.52
C ARG A 289 -2.78 -32.50 20.18
N VAL A 290 -3.43 -31.30 20.18
CA VAL A 290 -3.84 -30.59 19.00
C VAL A 290 -2.99 -29.32 18.81
N LEU A 291 -2.43 -29.12 17.60
CA LEU A 291 -1.83 -27.88 17.14
C LEU A 291 -2.76 -27.20 16.14
N MET A 292 -3.15 -25.96 16.43
CA MET A 292 -3.91 -25.11 15.51
C MET A 292 -2.98 -24.06 14.90
N LEU A 293 -2.95 -24.00 13.58
CA LEU A 293 -2.16 -23.06 12.78
C LEU A 293 -3.07 -22.18 11.93
N SER A 294 -2.74 -20.91 11.80
CA SER A 294 -3.35 -20.02 10.82
C SER A 294 -2.36 -18.98 10.31
N TYR A 295 -2.72 -18.33 9.20
CA TYR A 295 -1.88 -17.29 8.58
C TYR A 295 -1.90 -15.97 9.38
N SER A 296 -3.01 -15.63 10.04
CA SER A 296 -3.20 -14.35 10.75
C SER A 296 -3.38 -14.52 12.26
N ASN A 297 -2.92 -13.52 13.03
CA ASN A 297 -3.16 -13.45 14.48
C ASN A 297 -4.64 -13.38 14.82
N VAL A 298 -5.45 -12.66 14.02
CA VAL A 298 -6.92 -12.53 14.22
C VAL A 298 -7.60 -13.90 14.15
N SER A 299 -7.24 -14.74 13.17
CA SER A 299 -7.80 -16.10 13.05
C SER A 299 -7.37 -17.00 14.20
N VAL A 300 -6.11 -16.92 14.62
CA VAL A 300 -5.61 -17.70 15.77
C VAL A 300 -6.30 -17.30 17.07
N ASP A 301 -6.46 -15.98 17.31
CA ASP A 301 -7.14 -15.47 18.49
C ASP A 301 -8.62 -15.85 18.50
N GLY A 302 -9.31 -15.71 17.35
CA GLY A 302 -10.70 -16.13 17.17
C GLY A 302 -10.90 -17.63 17.41
N ALA A 303 -9.96 -18.47 16.97
CA ALA A 303 -10.01 -19.91 17.15
C ALA A 303 -9.91 -20.29 18.63
N ILE A 304 -8.89 -19.80 19.36
CA ILE A 304 -8.73 -20.17 20.79
C ILE A 304 -9.91 -19.65 21.63
N LEU A 305 -10.41 -18.45 21.39
CA LEU A 305 -11.59 -17.92 22.08
C LEU A 305 -12.82 -18.81 21.81
N ARG A 306 -12.97 -19.30 20.57
CA ARG A 306 -14.07 -20.19 20.23
C ARG A 306 -13.93 -21.58 20.87
N VAL A 307 -12.73 -22.15 20.87
CA VAL A 307 -12.43 -23.42 21.57
C VAL A 307 -12.75 -23.27 23.06
N THR A 308 -12.29 -22.18 23.70
CA THR A 308 -12.57 -21.92 25.12
C THR A 308 -14.07 -21.79 25.41
N SER A 309 -14.86 -21.15 24.51
CA SER A 309 -16.29 -20.91 24.74
C SER A 309 -17.18 -22.16 24.62
N LEU A 310 -16.68 -23.29 24.14
CA LEU A 310 -17.46 -24.52 23.99
C LEU A 310 -17.56 -25.36 25.27
N LYS A 311 -16.65 -25.16 26.23
CA LYS A 311 -16.67 -25.89 27.51
C LYS A 311 -16.37 -24.92 28.66
N ASN A 312 -17.06 -25.13 29.80
CA ASN A 312 -16.91 -24.30 30.99
C ASN A 312 -15.85 -24.84 31.98
N ASP A 313 -15.40 -26.06 31.81
CA ASP A 313 -14.49 -26.79 32.69
C ASP A 313 -13.04 -26.85 32.19
N VAL A 314 -12.61 -25.83 31.49
CA VAL A 314 -11.25 -25.69 30.98
C VAL A 314 -10.31 -25.32 32.11
N PHE A 315 -9.29 -26.14 32.37
CA PHE A 315 -8.31 -25.86 33.42
C PHE A 315 -7.10 -25.06 32.88
N PRO A 316 -6.43 -24.28 33.79
CA PRO A 316 -5.26 -23.48 33.41
C PRO A 316 -4.18 -24.27 32.69
N GLY A 317 -3.73 -23.83 31.52
CA GLY A 317 -2.68 -24.48 30.72
C GLY A 317 -3.15 -25.60 29.81
N GLN A 318 -4.43 -25.98 29.80
CA GLN A 318 -4.99 -26.93 28.84
C GLN A 318 -5.04 -26.38 27.42
N LEU A 319 -5.44 -25.11 27.28
CA LEU A 319 -5.51 -24.37 26.03
C LEU A 319 -4.52 -23.22 26.10
N VAL A 320 -3.65 -23.07 25.10
CA VAL A 320 -2.59 -22.07 25.13
C VAL A 320 -2.51 -21.35 23.78
N ARG A 321 -2.62 -20.01 23.80
CA ARG A 321 -2.22 -19.12 22.70
C ARG A 321 -0.72 -18.88 22.78
N TYR A 322 0.03 -19.40 21.82
CA TYR A 322 1.49 -19.24 21.74
C TYR A 322 1.85 -18.16 20.72
N GLY A 323 2.53 -17.11 21.15
CA GLY A 323 2.83 -15.90 20.39
C GLY A 323 2.04 -14.69 20.89
N PHE A 324 2.11 -13.58 20.19
CA PHE A 324 1.48 -12.32 20.60
C PHE A 324 -0.04 -12.34 20.35
N PRO A 325 -0.89 -12.32 21.39
CA PRO A 325 -2.33 -12.19 21.20
C PRO A 325 -2.67 -10.72 20.90
N LYS A 326 -3.51 -10.50 19.89
CA LYS A 326 -4.04 -9.20 19.55
C LYS A 326 -5.29 -8.86 20.34
N ASP A 327 -6.14 -9.86 20.57
CA ASP A 327 -7.41 -9.68 21.28
C ASP A 327 -7.17 -9.47 22.77
N LYS A 328 -7.70 -8.35 23.29
CA LYS A 328 -7.59 -7.99 24.71
C LYS A 328 -8.14 -9.07 25.64
N ARG A 329 -9.20 -9.78 25.22
CA ARG A 329 -9.77 -10.88 26.00
C ARG A 329 -8.77 -12.03 26.24
N ILE A 330 -7.76 -12.19 25.38
CA ILE A 330 -6.68 -13.17 25.57
C ILE A 330 -5.51 -12.54 26.31
N SER A 331 -5.09 -11.33 25.93
CA SER A 331 -3.94 -10.65 26.56
C SER A 331 -4.18 -10.28 28.02
N GLU A 332 -5.43 -10.04 28.42
CA GLU A 332 -5.84 -9.76 29.79
C GLU A 332 -6.26 -11.03 30.57
N HIS A 333 -6.49 -12.16 29.85
CA HIS A 333 -6.87 -13.42 30.50
C HIS A 333 -5.65 -14.07 31.16
N PRO A 334 -5.72 -14.45 32.46
CA PRO A 334 -4.55 -14.90 33.22
C PRO A 334 -3.93 -16.20 32.69
N TYR A 335 -4.69 -17.06 31.98
CA TYR A 335 -4.27 -18.42 31.65
C TYR A 335 -4.38 -18.79 30.17
N LEU A 336 -4.82 -17.88 29.27
CA LEU A 336 -4.96 -18.24 27.85
C LEU A 336 -3.71 -17.97 27.02
N SER A 337 -2.91 -16.93 27.35
CA SER A 337 -1.63 -16.75 26.65
C SER A 337 -0.51 -17.52 27.36
N SER A 338 0.42 -18.06 26.57
CA SER A 338 1.62 -18.76 27.10
C SER A 338 2.42 -17.87 28.06
N TYR A 339 2.52 -16.59 27.75
CA TYR A 339 3.23 -15.60 28.54
C TYR A 339 2.55 -15.32 29.90
N ASN A 340 1.24 -15.08 29.92
CA ASN A 340 0.52 -14.85 31.17
C ASN A 340 0.51 -16.09 32.07
N LEU A 341 0.36 -17.27 31.47
CA LEU A 341 0.44 -18.54 32.17
C LEU A 341 1.81 -18.74 32.82
N ALA A 342 2.89 -18.46 32.08
CA ALA A 342 4.26 -18.55 32.63
C ALA A 342 4.46 -17.56 33.79
N ILE A 343 4.01 -16.32 33.69
CA ILE A 343 4.11 -15.33 34.75
C ILE A 343 3.33 -15.75 36.00
N ASN A 344 2.11 -16.27 35.83
CA ASN A 344 1.27 -16.69 36.95
C ASN A 344 1.81 -17.93 37.66
N ASN A 345 2.48 -18.81 36.92
CA ASN A 345 3.16 -19.98 37.50
C ASN A 345 4.48 -19.62 38.24
N TYR A 346 5.10 -18.47 37.88
CA TYR A 346 6.38 -18.02 38.47
C TYR A 346 6.32 -16.56 38.90
N PRO A 347 5.45 -16.21 39.89
CA PRO A 347 5.22 -14.81 40.30
C PRO A 347 6.46 -14.10 40.85
N ASP A 348 7.38 -14.87 41.45
CA ASP A 348 8.63 -14.32 42.02
C ASP A 348 9.59 -13.79 40.95
N LEU A 349 9.64 -14.45 39.77
CA LEU A 349 10.42 -13.96 38.64
C LEU A 349 9.87 -12.59 38.15
N LEU A 350 8.56 -12.40 38.15
CA LEU A 350 7.93 -11.14 37.80
C LEU A 350 8.26 -10.02 38.80
N LYS A 351 8.17 -10.33 40.13
CA LYS A 351 8.54 -9.39 41.18
C LYS A 351 9.99 -8.95 41.06
N ARG A 352 10.92 -9.94 40.93
CA ARG A 352 12.35 -9.66 40.80
C ARG A 352 12.65 -8.83 39.53
N ARG A 353 12.03 -9.17 38.40
CA ARG A 353 12.16 -8.39 37.17
C ARG A 353 11.72 -6.94 37.37
N THR A 354 10.56 -6.70 38.01
CA THR A 354 10.04 -5.38 38.24
C THR A 354 10.96 -4.55 39.12
N GLN A 355 11.54 -5.16 40.20
CA GLN A 355 12.53 -4.54 41.05
C GLN A 355 13.79 -4.16 40.28
N LEU A 356 14.37 -5.07 39.51
CA LEU A 356 15.57 -4.81 38.72
C LEU A 356 15.34 -3.74 37.64
N GLN A 357 14.16 -3.69 37.05
CA GLN A 357 13.79 -2.64 36.08
C GLN A 357 13.66 -1.26 36.75
N ALA A 358 13.13 -1.19 37.98
CA ALA A 358 13.11 0.03 38.76
C ALA A 358 14.52 0.48 39.18
N GLU A 359 15.38 -0.49 39.55
CA GLU A 359 16.78 -0.23 39.84
C GLU A 359 17.55 0.28 38.60
N LYS A 360 17.41 -0.39 37.46
CA LYS A 360 18.01 0.04 36.20
C LYS A 360 17.64 1.48 35.80
N LYS A 361 16.40 1.93 36.07
CA LYS A 361 15.95 3.30 35.82
C LYS A 361 16.62 4.35 36.73
N ARG A 362 17.12 3.94 37.89
CA ARG A 362 17.77 4.82 38.86
C ARG A 362 19.28 4.92 38.65
N LEU A 363 19.89 3.99 37.95
CA LEU A 363 21.32 3.95 37.70
C LEU A 363 21.70 4.85 36.54
N GLU A 364 22.86 5.52 36.66
CA GLU A 364 23.44 6.31 35.58
C GLU A 364 24.04 5.41 34.49
N LYS A 365 24.17 5.93 33.26
CA LYS A 365 24.63 5.14 32.09
C LYS A 365 26.02 4.47 32.28
N ASN A 366 26.86 4.99 33.14
CA ASN A 366 28.22 4.48 33.39
C ASN A 366 28.36 3.75 34.74
N ASP A 367 27.26 3.48 35.45
CA ASP A 367 27.33 2.78 36.74
C ASP A 367 27.70 1.30 36.52
N PRO A 368 28.78 0.78 37.20
CA PRO A 368 29.18 -0.62 37.09
C PRO A 368 28.07 -1.61 37.46
N LYS A 369 27.14 -1.22 38.31
CA LYS A 369 25.97 -2.03 38.70
C LYS A 369 25.02 -2.27 37.53
N LEU A 370 25.05 -1.43 36.50
CA LEU A 370 24.18 -1.59 35.32
C LEU A 370 24.42 -2.92 34.62
N ILE A 371 25.71 -3.34 34.51
CA ILE A 371 26.10 -4.61 33.87
C ILE A 371 25.52 -5.80 34.66
N GLN A 372 25.58 -5.75 36.00
CA GLN A 372 25.04 -6.80 36.84
C GLN A 372 23.53 -6.88 36.76
N VAL A 373 22.83 -5.73 36.84
CA VAL A 373 21.37 -5.66 36.67
C VAL A 373 20.93 -6.18 35.30
N GLU A 374 21.65 -5.85 34.24
CA GLU A 374 21.36 -6.36 32.89
C GLU A 374 21.58 -7.87 32.77
N LYS A 375 22.63 -8.41 33.40
CA LYS A 375 22.87 -9.84 33.45
C LYS A 375 21.71 -10.58 34.14
N GLU A 376 21.29 -10.12 35.33
CA GLU A 376 20.16 -10.71 36.05
C GLU A 376 18.84 -10.58 35.28
N LEU A 377 18.57 -9.44 34.61
CA LEU A 377 17.41 -9.30 33.75
C LEU A 377 17.42 -10.27 32.56
N ASN A 378 18.60 -10.56 31.99
CA ASN A 378 18.74 -11.55 30.92
C ASN A 378 18.56 -13.00 31.42
N GLU A 379 18.99 -13.30 32.62
CA GLU A 379 18.74 -14.62 33.28
C GLU A 379 17.24 -14.81 33.49
N ILE A 380 16.55 -13.85 34.09
CA ILE A 380 15.08 -13.89 34.27
C ILE A 380 14.35 -14.03 32.92
N ARG A 381 14.81 -13.36 31.85
CA ARG A 381 14.23 -13.54 30.50
C ARG A 381 14.37 -14.98 30.00
N ARG A 382 15.53 -15.64 30.26
CA ARG A 382 15.75 -17.04 29.88
C ARG A 382 14.84 -17.97 30.66
N GLU A 383 14.69 -17.74 31.97
CA GLU A 383 13.82 -18.53 32.83
C GLU A 383 12.35 -18.39 32.45
N LEU A 384 11.86 -17.16 32.16
CA LEU A 384 10.49 -16.94 31.70
C LEU A 384 10.24 -17.62 30.34
N ARG A 385 11.20 -17.57 29.41
CA ARG A 385 11.09 -18.30 28.13
C ARG A 385 11.05 -19.85 28.35
N ALA A 386 11.85 -20.34 29.25
CA ALA A 386 11.82 -21.77 29.58
C ALA A 386 10.48 -22.17 30.21
N ALA A 387 9.92 -21.33 31.08
CA ALA A 387 8.61 -21.54 31.69
C ALA A 387 7.51 -21.49 30.63
N GLU A 388 7.55 -20.52 29.71
CA GLU A 388 6.62 -20.41 28.58
C GLU A 388 6.69 -21.68 27.69
N SER A 389 7.90 -22.13 27.36
CA SER A 389 8.12 -23.36 26.60
C SER A 389 7.53 -24.57 27.29
N GLN A 390 7.65 -24.64 28.62
CA GLN A 390 7.06 -25.73 29.41
C GLN A 390 5.53 -25.69 29.39
N CYS A 391 4.91 -24.48 29.44
CA CYS A 391 3.46 -24.33 29.28
C CYS A 391 2.99 -24.85 27.92
N VAL A 392 3.70 -24.51 26.85
CA VAL A 392 3.40 -24.99 25.49
C VAL A 392 3.54 -26.51 25.37
N ARG A 393 4.59 -27.12 25.95
CA ARG A 393 4.77 -28.57 25.95
C ARG A 393 3.66 -29.34 26.67
N ASN A 394 3.14 -28.79 27.75
CA ASN A 394 2.12 -29.44 28.59
C ASN A 394 0.69 -29.22 28.04
N ALA A 395 0.47 -28.24 27.21
CA ALA A 395 -0.86 -27.88 26.68
C ALA A 395 -1.43 -29.02 25.80
N LYS A 396 -2.74 -29.26 25.93
CA LYS A 396 -3.51 -30.16 25.05
C LYS A 396 -3.87 -29.51 23.73
N PHE A 397 -4.09 -28.19 23.74
CA PHE A 397 -4.35 -27.39 22.55
C PHE A 397 -3.38 -26.21 22.50
N VAL A 398 -2.64 -26.09 21.41
CA VAL A 398 -1.75 -24.97 21.14
C VAL A 398 -2.22 -24.25 19.88
N ALA A 399 -2.53 -22.94 19.98
CA ALA A 399 -2.87 -22.11 18.85
C ALA A 399 -1.74 -21.10 18.57
N THR A 400 -1.24 -21.09 17.34
CA THR A 400 -0.16 -20.18 16.92
C THR A 400 -0.23 -19.86 15.43
N THR A 401 0.57 -18.86 14.98
CA THR A 401 0.69 -18.55 13.54
C THR A 401 1.61 -19.55 12.82
N VAL A 402 1.37 -19.77 11.52
CA VAL A 402 2.24 -20.61 10.69
C VAL A 402 3.67 -20.05 10.64
N SER A 403 3.83 -18.72 10.62
CA SER A 403 5.14 -18.07 10.66
C SER A 403 5.91 -18.44 11.91
N LYS A 404 5.28 -18.41 13.08
CA LYS A 404 5.90 -18.82 14.34
C LYS A 404 6.22 -20.32 14.35
N ALA A 405 5.33 -21.17 13.84
CA ALA A 405 5.57 -22.62 13.77
C ALA A 405 6.79 -22.98 12.90
N ILE A 406 7.05 -22.25 11.83
CA ILE A 406 8.20 -22.45 10.94
C ILE A 406 9.53 -22.13 11.64
N VAL A 407 9.58 -21.07 12.47
CA VAL A 407 10.82 -20.57 13.05
C VAL A 407 11.07 -21.08 14.48
N ASP A 408 10.01 -21.42 15.22
CA ASP A 408 10.10 -21.75 16.64
C ASP A 408 10.45 -23.21 16.91
N LYS A 409 11.44 -23.45 17.79
CA LYS A 409 11.94 -24.78 18.12
C LYS A 409 10.95 -25.61 18.94
N GLU A 410 10.15 -25.00 19.81
CA GLU A 410 9.18 -25.69 20.65
C GLU A 410 8.05 -26.32 19.83
N ILE A 411 7.62 -25.66 18.79
CA ILE A 411 6.63 -26.22 17.87
C ILE A 411 7.26 -27.29 16.98
N ARG A 412 8.46 -27.05 16.45
CA ARG A 412 9.16 -28.02 15.58
C ARG A 412 9.44 -29.35 16.26
N ASN A 413 9.85 -29.32 17.54
CA ASN A 413 10.17 -30.51 18.33
C ASN A 413 8.94 -31.00 19.11
N GLY A 414 7.81 -30.31 18.98
CA GLY A 414 6.55 -30.65 19.64
C GLY A 414 5.95 -31.96 19.06
N ALA A 415 5.43 -32.80 19.95
CA ALA A 415 4.73 -34.02 19.53
C ALA A 415 3.23 -33.69 19.45
N PHE A 416 2.70 -33.42 18.27
CA PHE A 416 1.28 -33.20 18.07
C PHE A 416 0.62 -34.37 17.36
N ASP A 417 -0.48 -34.88 17.93
CA ASP A 417 -1.25 -35.94 17.28
C ASP A 417 -2.01 -35.40 16.08
N VAL A 418 -2.58 -34.20 16.24
CA VAL A 418 -3.44 -33.54 15.26
C VAL A 418 -2.94 -32.16 14.94
N VAL A 419 -2.90 -31.81 13.67
CA VAL A 419 -2.66 -30.43 13.21
C VAL A 419 -3.90 -29.94 12.44
N ILE A 420 -4.46 -28.82 12.89
CA ILE A 420 -5.56 -28.11 12.21
C ILE A 420 -4.98 -26.84 11.59
N PHE A 421 -5.06 -26.71 10.26
CA PHE A 421 -4.57 -25.55 9.52
C PHE A 421 -5.77 -24.74 8.99
N ASP A 422 -6.00 -23.56 9.54
CA ASP A 422 -7.08 -22.66 9.11
C ASP A 422 -6.58 -21.61 8.12
N GLU A 423 -7.47 -21.09 7.28
CA GLU A 423 -7.19 -20.15 6.17
C GLU A 423 -6.12 -20.69 5.19
N ALA A 424 -6.17 -21.98 4.90
CA ALA A 424 -5.16 -22.70 4.11
C ALA A 424 -5.04 -22.22 2.65
N SER A 425 -6.07 -21.56 2.08
CA SER A 425 -6.01 -21.01 0.73
C SER A 425 -4.99 -19.88 0.56
N MET A 426 -4.62 -19.19 1.65
CA MET A 426 -3.65 -18.10 1.63
C MET A 426 -2.20 -18.55 1.81
N ALA A 427 -1.98 -19.71 2.39
CA ALA A 427 -0.65 -20.21 2.66
C ALA A 427 -0.05 -20.88 1.41
N THR A 428 1.26 -20.71 1.23
CA THR A 428 1.97 -21.41 0.16
C THR A 428 1.99 -22.91 0.43
N ILE A 429 1.96 -23.72 -0.63
CA ILE A 429 2.01 -25.19 -0.53
C ILE A 429 3.16 -25.68 0.34
N PRO A 430 4.41 -25.14 0.26
CA PRO A 430 5.50 -25.50 1.17
C PRO A 430 5.19 -25.34 2.65
N GLN A 431 4.49 -24.27 3.04
CA GLN A 431 4.10 -24.03 4.44
C GLN A 431 3.12 -25.10 4.94
N ILE A 432 2.15 -25.47 4.09
CA ILE A 432 1.14 -26.49 4.43
C ILE A 432 1.76 -27.88 4.45
N ALA A 433 2.63 -28.22 3.50
CA ALA A 433 3.34 -29.50 3.49
C ALA A 433 4.20 -29.67 4.76
N TYR A 434 4.87 -28.59 5.20
CA TYR A 434 5.59 -28.61 6.46
C TYR A 434 4.66 -28.73 7.68
N ALA A 435 3.52 -28.07 7.69
CA ALA A 435 2.52 -28.21 8.76
C ALA A 435 1.99 -29.65 8.85
N ALA A 436 1.74 -30.29 7.71
CA ALA A 436 1.33 -31.70 7.65
C ALA A 436 2.41 -32.66 8.24
N LYS A 437 3.72 -32.34 8.08
CA LYS A 437 4.81 -33.08 8.73
C LYS A 437 4.70 -33.10 10.26
N LEU A 438 4.17 -32.02 10.87
CA LEU A 438 4.04 -31.90 12.33
C LEU A 438 2.91 -32.76 12.91
N ALA A 439 1.99 -33.27 12.08
CA ALA A 439 0.90 -34.14 12.48
C ALA A 439 1.35 -35.62 12.54
N ARG A 440 1.04 -36.30 13.63
CA ARG A 440 1.33 -37.72 13.80
C ARG A 440 0.20 -38.65 13.35
N LYS A 441 -1.07 -38.21 13.51
CA LYS A 441 -2.28 -39.00 13.22
C LYS A 441 -3.19 -38.36 12.20
N ASN A 442 -3.55 -37.11 12.41
CA ASN A 442 -4.55 -36.44 11.57
C ASN A 442 -4.11 -35.04 11.19
N PHE A 443 -4.32 -34.68 9.94
CA PHE A 443 -4.14 -33.35 9.39
C PHE A 443 -5.47 -32.81 8.85
N VAL A 444 -5.94 -31.70 9.42
CA VAL A 444 -7.19 -31.06 9.01
C VAL A 444 -6.84 -29.73 8.33
N CYS A 445 -7.18 -29.60 7.07
CA CYS A 445 -6.91 -28.42 6.24
C CYS A 445 -8.22 -27.66 6.00
N MET A 446 -8.35 -26.46 6.56
CA MET A 446 -9.57 -25.65 6.48
C MET A 446 -9.32 -24.37 5.67
N GLY A 447 -10.31 -23.98 4.85
CA GLY A 447 -10.17 -22.76 4.07
C GLY A 447 -11.26 -22.59 3.04
N ASP A 448 -11.04 -21.64 2.13
CA ASP A 448 -11.94 -21.35 1.01
C ASP A 448 -11.16 -20.98 -0.25
N PHE A 449 -11.04 -21.93 -1.17
CA PHE A 449 -10.32 -21.75 -2.43
C PHE A 449 -11.03 -20.82 -3.44
N ARG A 450 -12.22 -20.32 -3.11
CA ARG A 450 -12.91 -19.24 -3.83
C ARG A 450 -12.60 -17.84 -3.26
N GLN A 451 -11.76 -17.78 -2.24
CA GLN A 451 -11.17 -16.54 -1.67
C GLN A 451 -9.71 -16.38 -2.13
N LEU A 452 -8.96 -15.51 -1.45
CA LEU A 452 -7.61 -15.15 -1.89
C LEU A 452 -6.64 -16.35 -1.94
N PRO A 453 -5.85 -16.45 -3.03
CA PRO A 453 -4.74 -17.38 -3.13
C PRO A 453 -3.49 -16.83 -2.44
N PRO A 454 -2.39 -17.61 -2.33
CA PRO A 454 -1.09 -17.11 -1.88
C PRO A 454 -0.60 -15.93 -2.73
N ILE A 455 0.11 -14.98 -2.10
CA ILE A 455 0.68 -13.82 -2.78
C ILE A 455 2.13 -14.12 -3.15
N VAL A 456 2.44 -14.03 -4.45
CA VAL A 456 3.79 -14.24 -5.01
C VAL A 456 4.13 -13.07 -5.93
N GLN A 457 5.34 -12.53 -5.79
CA GLN A 457 5.76 -11.32 -6.49
C GLN A 457 6.62 -11.60 -7.73
N SER A 458 7.36 -12.72 -7.78
CA SER A 458 8.37 -12.98 -8.81
C SER A 458 7.79 -13.31 -10.17
N SER A 459 6.82 -14.22 -10.26
CA SER A 459 6.25 -14.67 -11.52
C SER A 459 4.84 -15.22 -11.36
N LYS A 460 3.98 -14.95 -12.35
CA LYS A 460 2.63 -15.56 -12.42
C LYS A 460 2.67 -17.07 -12.68
N GLU A 461 3.75 -17.58 -13.25
CA GLU A 461 3.94 -19.00 -13.55
C GLU A 461 4.59 -19.76 -12.38
N SER A 462 4.95 -19.08 -11.30
CA SER A 462 5.53 -19.72 -10.11
C SER A 462 4.56 -20.75 -9.52
N PRO A 463 5.01 -21.95 -9.18
CA PRO A 463 4.17 -22.96 -8.51
C PRO A 463 3.71 -22.50 -7.12
N LEU A 464 4.33 -21.47 -6.55
CA LEU A 464 3.91 -20.85 -5.29
C LEU A 464 2.56 -20.13 -5.38
N ASN A 465 2.09 -19.78 -6.59
CA ASN A 465 0.78 -19.12 -6.79
C ASN A 465 -0.42 -20.07 -6.61
N ALA A 466 -0.19 -21.37 -6.67
CA ALA A 466 -1.25 -22.34 -6.45
C ALA A 466 -1.56 -22.49 -4.96
N ASP A 467 -2.83 -22.65 -4.61
CA ASP A 467 -3.26 -23.03 -3.28
C ASP A 467 -3.29 -24.57 -3.12
N ILE A 468 -3.34 -25.04 -1.86
CA ILE A 468 -3.33 -26.48 -1.55
C ILE A 468 -4.56 -27.21 -2.07
N PHE A 469 -5.72 -26.58 -2.16
CA PHE A 469 -6.93 -27.19 -2.70
C PHE A 469 -6.80 -27.44 -4.20
N GLN A 470 -6.17 -26.54 -4.92
CA GLN A 470 -5.83 -26.72 -6.34
C GLN A 470 -4.78 -27.83 -6.50
N TYR A 471 -3.74 -27.83 -5.64
CA TYR A 471 -2.66 -28.81 -5.68
C TYR A 471 -3.15 -30.25 -5.47
N CYS A 472 -4.03 -30.47 -4.48
CA CYS A 472 -4.61 -31.79 -4.19
C CYS A 472 -5.75 -32.19 -5.14
N GLY A 473 -6.15 -31.32 -6.10
CA GLY A 473 -7.20 -31.64 -7.06
C GLY A 473 -8.63 -31.38 -6.56
N ILE A 474 -8.80 -30.81 -5.38
CA ILE A 474 -10.15 -30.51 -4.81
C ILE A 474 -10.88 -29.48 -5.67
N THR A 475 -10.20 -28.40 -6.07
CA THR A 475 -10.80 -27.39 -6.95
C THR A 475 -11.25 -28.01 -8.26
N GLN A 476 -10.41 -28.89 -8.86
CA GLN A 476 -10.76 -29.62 -10.10
C GLN A 476 -11.98 -30.52 -9.91
N ALA A 477 -12.03 -31.31 -8.84
CA ALA A 477 -13.16 -32.19 -8.54
C ALA A 477 -14.47 -31.39 -8.44
N VAL A 478 -14.49 -30.31 -7.67
CA VAL A 478 -15.67 -29.44 -7.50
C VAL A 478 -16.11 -28.80 -8.81
N ASP A 479 -15.17 -28.29 -9.63
CA ASP A 479 -15.47 -27.64 -10.91
C ASP A 479 -16.01 -28.62 -11.96
N GLN A 480 -15.63 -29.90 -11.87
CA GLN A 480 -16.11 -30.97 -12.72
C GLN A 480 -17.36 -31.66 -12.18
N GLY A 481 -17.90 -31.24 -11.04
CA GLY A 481 -19.06 -31.86 -10.38
C GLY A 481 -18.78 -33.26 -9.86
N SER A 482 -17.53 -33.56 -9.49
CA SER A 482 -17.08 -34.81 -8.91
C SER A 482 -16.81 -34.65 -7.40
N ASN A 483 -16.74 -35.75 -6.67
CA ASN A 483 -16.38 -35.76 -5.27
C ASN A 483 -14.85 -35.93 -5.09
N HIS A 484 -14.37 -35.50 -3.94
CA HIS A 484 -13.02 -35.78 -3.47
C HIS A 484 -13.11 -36.41 -2.07
N LYS A 485 -12.50 -37.57 -1.85
CA LYS A 485 -12.67 -38.34 -0.61
C LYS A 485 -12.27 -37.58 0.67
N TRP A 486 -11.34 -36.66 0.56
CA TRP A 486 -10.91 -35.83 1.69
C TRP A 486 -11.79 -34.63 1.96
N LEU A 487 -12.72 -34.29 1.06
CA LEU A 487 -13.46 -33.03 1.10
C LEU A 487 -14.75 -33.12 1.91
N CYS A 488 -14.95 -32.16 2.81
CA CYS A 488 -16.21 -31.83 3.43
C CYS A 488 -16.56 -30.35 3.19
N LEU A 489 -17.79 -30.10 2.73
CA LEU A 489 -18.33 -28.76 2.49
C LEU A 489 -19.17 -28.28 3.68
N LEU A 490 -18.95 -27.07 4.15
CA LEU A 490 -19.87 -26.34 5.02
C LEU A 490 -20.79 -25.48 4.12
N ASP A 491 -22.00 -25.91 3.87
CA ASP A 491 -22.88 -25.32 2.86
C ASP A 491 -23.81 -24.21 3.38
N THR A 492 -23.96 -24.07 4.70
CA THR A 492 -24.93 -23.16 5.32
C THR A 492 -24.23 -21.98 6.02
N GLN A 493 -24.54 -20.75 5.58
CA GLN A 493 -23.98 -19.53 6.15
C GLN A 493 -24.90 -18.87 7.20
N TYR A 494 -24.29 -18.19 8.20
CA TYR A 494 -24.93 -17.53 9.35
C TYR A 494 -24.50 -16.06 9.51
N ARG A 495 -23.83 -15.48 8.52
CA ARG A 495 -23.24 -14.13 8.56
C ARG A 495 -24.07 -13.11 7.79
N MET A 496 -24.20 -13.32 6.50
CA MET A 496 -24.67 -12.32 5.54
C MET A 496 -26.20 -12.28 5.44
N HIS A 497 -26.71 -11.11 5.02
CA HIS A 497 -28.09 -11.04 4.51
C HIS A 497 -28.24 -12.01 3.33
N PRO A 498 -29.41 -12.72 3.20
CA PRO A 498 -29.60 -13.72 2.15
C PRO A 498 -29.32 -13.21 0.73
N GLU A 499 -29.69 -11.97 0.41
CA GLU A 499 -29.46 -11.38 -0.92
C GLU A 499 -27.97 -11.37 -1.31
N ILE A 500 -27.08 -11.01 -0.36
CA ILE A 500 -25.63 -11.00 -0.56
C ILE A 500 -25.11 -12.43 -0.72
N ALA A 501 -25.56 -13.33 0.14
CA ALA A 501 -25.16 -14.73 0.12
C ALA A 501 -25.61 -15.45 -1.15
N ASP A 502 -26.83 -15.20 -1.63
CA ASP A 502 -27.38 -15.78 -2.85
C ASP A 502 -26.66 -15.28 -4.10
N PHE A 503 -26.28 -14.00 -4.13
CA PHE A 503 -25.48 -13.47 -5.22
C PHE A 503 -24.10 -14.15 -5.27
N ALA A 504 -23.38 -14.24 -4.15
CA ALA A 504 -22.12 -14.98 -4.07
C ALA A 504 -22.31 -16.47 -4.42
N GLY A 505 -23.36 -17.08 -3.87
CA GLY A 505 -23.71 -18.48 -4.11
C GLY A 505 -23.81 -18.81 -5.59
N ARG A 506 -24.54 -18.01 -6.36
CA ARG A 506 -24.70 -18.20 -7.81
C ARG A 506 -23.44 -17.86 -8.62
N SER A 507 -22.75 -16.77 -8.24
CA SER A 507 -21.63 -16.24 -9.06
C SER A 507 -20.33 -17.03 -8.93
N ILE A 508 -20.02 -17.57 -7.74
CA ILE A 508 -18.70 -18.20 -7.49
C ILE A 508 -18.76 -19.55 -6.76
N TYR A 509 -19.84 -19.85 -6.01
CA TYR A 509 -19.99 -21.09 -5.24
C TYR A 509 -20.87 -22.15 -5.92
N ASN A 510 -21.16 -22.01 -7.22
CA ASN A 510 -21.95 -22.98 -8.02
C ASN A 510 -23.32 -23.34 -7.39
N GLY A 511 -23.95 -22.41 -6.67
CA GLY A 511 -25.22 -22.63 -5.98
C GLY A 511 -25.14 -23.49 -4.70
N LEU A 512 -23.93 -23.83 -4.26
CA LEU A 512 -23.73 -24.71 -3.09
C LEU A 512 -23.88 -23.96 -1.75
N LEU A 513 -23.78 -22.63 -1.72
CA LEU A 513 -23.95 -21.82 -0.50
C LEU A 513 -25.42 -21.51 -0.24
N LYS A 514 -25.89 -21.79 0.97
CA LYS A 514 -27.28 -21.56 1.42
C LYS A 514 -27.26 -20.67 2.67
N SER A 515 -28.30 -19.87 2.84
CA SER A 515 -28.50 -19.09 4.07
C SER A 515 -29.29 -19.91 5.11
N ALA A 516 -28.89 -19.77 6.38
CA ALA A 516 -29.66 -20.30 7.49
C ALA A 516 -31.02 -19.57 7.61
N ASN A 517 -32.01 -20.22 8.21
CA ASN A 517 -33.32 -19.61 8.49
C ASN A 517 -33.16 -18.40 9.45
N GLY A 518 -33.99 -17.37 9.28
CA GLY A 518 -34.02 -16.19 10.14
C GLY A 518 -32.90 -15.18 9.87
N MET A 519 -32.12 -15.32 8.78
CA MET A 519 -31.03 -14.39 8.47
C MET A 519 -31.52 -13.03 7.95
N THR A 520 -32.67 -12.95 7.31
CA THR A 520 -33.30 -11.69 6.89
C THR A 520 -33.63 -10.84 8.11
N GLU A 521 -34.37 -11.39 9.05
CA GLU A 521 -34.78 -10.73 10.30
C GLU A 521 -33.58 -10.33 11.16
N LYS A 522 -32.58 -11.20 11.22
CA LYS A 522 -31.35 -10.92 11.94
C LYS A 522 -30.58 -9.69 11.39
N ARG A 523 -30.69 -9.40 10.10
CA ARG A 523 -30.00 -8.30 9.42
C ARG A 523 -30.87 -7.10 9.10
N GLU A 524 -32.18 -7.18 9.41
CA GLU A 524 -33.16 -6.14 9.11
C GLU A 524 -32.75 -4.76 9.62
N LYS A 525 -32.28 -4.66 10.86
CA LYS A 525 -31.79 -3.39 11.44
C LYS A 525 -30.70 -2.73 10.57
N THR A 526 -29.72 -3.48 10.08
CA THR A 526 -28.64 -2.96 9.23
C THR A 526 -29.17 -2.61 7.84
N VAL A 527 -30.05 -3.42 7.27
CA VAL A 527 -30.65 -3.17 5.95
C VAL A 527 -31.49 -1.91 5.96
N MET A 528 -32.27 -1.67 7.03
CA MET A 528 -33.14 -0.50 7.17
C MET A 528 -32.40 0.78 7.58
N ALA A 529 -31.11 0.70 7.95
CA ALA A 529 -30.28 1.88 8.27
C ALA A 529 -29.82 2.62 7.01
N GLU A 530 -29.58 3.92 7.15
CA GLU A 530 -28.93 4.74 6.12
C GLU A 530 -27.43 4.33 5.93
N PRO A 531 -26.84 4.56 4.75
CA PRO A 531 -27.46 5.01 3.49
C PRO A 531 -28.24 3.88 2.80
N PHE A 532 -29.21 4.25 1.96
CA PHE A 532 -30.05 3.32 1.17
C PHE A 532 -30.89 2.36 2.04
N ALA A 533 -31.71 2.93 2.92
CA ALA A 533 -32.61 2.17 3.76
C ALA A 533 -33.49 1.18 2.95
N GLY A 534 -33.61 -0.06 3.44
CA GLY A 534 -34.35 -1.14 2.78
C GLY A 534 -33.58 -1.90 1.69
N ARG A 535 -32.28 -1.60 1.47
CA ARG A 535 -31.45 -2.27 0.45
C ARG A 535 -30.25 -2.97 1.08
N ALA A 536 -30.08 -4.24 0.82
CA ALA A 536 -28.92 -5.02 1.28
C ALA A 536 -27.73 -4.92 0.31
N MET A 537 -28.01 -4.72 -0.99
CA MET A 537 -26.99 -4.50 -2.02
C MET A 537 -27.33 -3.27 -2.84
N GLU A 538 -26.31 -2.44 -3.11
CA GLU A 538 -26.47 -1.21 -3.87
C GLU A 538 -25.29 -0.97 -4.80
N PHE A 539 -25.56 -0.39 -5.98
CA PHE A 539 -24.55 0.05 -6.92
C PHE A 539 -24.65 1.57 -7.16
N VAL A 540 -23.63 2.29 -6.76
CA VAL A 540 -23.46 3.74 -7.00
C VAL A 540 -22.64 3.94 -8.26
N ASP A 541 -23.29 4.40 -9.33
CA ASP A 541 -22.68 4.54 -10.65
C ASP A 541 -22.15 5.96 -10.87
N LEU A 542 -20.83 6.12 -10.92
CA LEU A 542 -20.13 7.37 -11.20
C LEU A 542 -20.10 7.74 -12.71
N SER A 543 -20.84 7.02 -13.57
CA SER A 543 -20.98 7.38 -14.98
C SER A 543 -21.54 8.79 -15.15
N GLY A 544 -20.96 9.57 -16.09
CA GLY A 544 -21.40 10.96 -16.33
C GLY A 544 -20.91 11.98 -15.31
N THR A 545 -20.04 11.58 -14.37
CA THR A 545 -19.38 12.49 -13.42
C THR A 545 -17.95 12.84 -13.86
N MET A 546 -17.30 13.77 -13.14
CA MET A 546 -15.88 14.11 -13.34
C MET A 546 -14.93 13.07 -12.72
N SER A 547 -15.30 11.79 -12.75
CA SER A 547 -14.48 10.70 -12.21
C SER A 547 -13.32 10.40 -13.15
N THR A 548 -12.09 10.57 -12.66
CA THR A 548 -10.84 10.25 -13.38
C THR A 548 -9.92 9.44 -12.50
N CYS A 549 -9.07 8.63 -13.11
CA CYS A 549 -8.12 7.80 -12.39
C CYS A 549 -6.71 8.36 -12.49
N ILE A 550 -6.05 8.47 -11.34
CA ILE A 550 -4.65 8.82 -11.19
C ILE A 550 -3.85 7.53 -11.02
N LYS A 551 -2.70 7.45 -11.68
CA LYS A 551 -1.75 6.35 -11.50
C LYS A 551 -0.57 6.88 -10.68
N SER A 552 -0.38 6.36 -9.48
CA SER A 552 0.75 6.74 -8.63
C SER A 552 2.09 6.19 -9.14
N SER A 553 3.20 6.63 -8.56
CA SER A 553 4.55 6.24 -8.97
C SER A 553 4.85 4.74 -8.82
N ASP A 554 4.12 4.04 -7.97
CA ASP A 554 4.17 2.59 -7.73
C ASP A 554 3.13 1.80 -8.57
N ASP A 555 2.57 2.41 -9.62
CA ASP A 555 1.54 1.84 -10.49
C ASP A 555 0.19 1.56 -9.81
N SER A 556 -0.02 2.01 -8.58
CA SER A 556 -1.31 1.90 -7.89
C SER A 556 -2.28 2.98 -8.38
N HIS A 557 -3.58 2.68 -8.33
CA HIS A 557 -4.62 3.58 -8.84
C HIS A 557 -5.30 4.35 -7.71
N ALA A 558 -5.68 5.61 -7.98
CA ALA A 558 -6.50 6.43 -7.11
C ALA A 558 -7.51 7.25 -7.92
N ASN A 559 -8.65 7.55 -7.31
CA ASN A 559 -9.72 8.35 -7.88
C ASN A 559 -10.30 9.25 -6.79
N VAL A 560 -10.03 10.54 -6.90
CA VAL A 560 -10.35 11.50 -5.84
C VAL A 560 -11.87 11.63 -5.64
N LEU A 561 -12.65 11.71 -6.72
CA LEU A 561 -14.10 11.80 -6.61
C LEU A 561 -14.71 10.53 -6.01
N SER A 562 -14.24 9.35 -6.47
CA SER A 562 -14.68 8.07 -5.92
C SER A 562 -14.38 7.99 -4.41
N ALA A 563 -13.20 8.47 -3.97
CA ALA A 563 -12.85 8.52 -2.56
C ALA A 563 -13.84 9.39 -1.75
N PHE A 564 -14.18 10.58 -2.22
CA PHE A 564 -15.15 11.45 -1.54
C PHE A 564 -16.54 10.81 -1.45
N VAL A 565 -17.02 10.19 -2.52
CA VAL A 565 -18.33 9.50 -2.53
C VAL A 565 -18.31 8.32 -1.56
N THR A 566 -17.30 7.47 -1.65
CA THR A 566 -17.13 6.30 -0.77
C THR A 566 -17.06 6.70 0.70
N PHE A 567 -16.26 7.71 1.01
CA PHE A 567 -16.10 8.23 2.36
C PHE A 567 -17.40 8.82 2.92
N SER A 568 -18.15 9.59 2.13
CA SER A 568 -19.45 10.13 2.54
C SER A 568 -20.46 9.04 2.87
N LEU A 569 -20.53 7.99 2.05
CA LEU A 569 -21.39 6.83 2.32
C LEU A 569 -20.98 6.12 3.62
N ALA A 570 -19.67 5.97 3.84
CA ALA A 570 -19.15 5.38 5.06
C ALA A 570 -19.47 6.22 6.30
N LEU A 571 -19.33 7.56 6.23
CA LEU A 571 -19.70 8.46 7.33
C LEU A 571 -21.18 8.36 7.70
N LYS A 572 -22.10 8.30 6.71
CA LYS A 572 -23.52 8.13 6.95
C LYS A 572 -23.83 6.79 7.64
N ALA A 573 -23.21 5.72 7.18
CA ALA A 573 -23.36 4.40 7.79
C ALA A 573 -22.80 4.36 9.22
N ALA A 574 -21.66 5.02 9.48
CA ALA A 574 -20.98 5.02 10.77
C ALA A 574 -21.76 5.73 11.89
N GLN A 575 -22.82 6.44 11.59
CA GLN A 575 -23.73 7.00 12.59
C GLN A 575 -24.47 5.91 13.39
N THR A 576 -24.68 4.73 12.80
CA THR A 576 -25.48 3.66 13.41
C THR A 576 -24.91 2.25 13.28
N GLN A 577 -23.84 2.05 12.49
CA GLN A 577 -23.32 0.75 12.09
C GLN A 577 -21.77 0.74 12.08
N GLU A 578 -21.17 -0.42 12.29
CA GLU A 578 -19.75 -0.65 12.01
C GLU A 578 -19.51 -0.72 10.50
N VAL A 579 -18.51 0.00 10.01
CA VAL A 579 -18.29 0.19 8.56
C VAL A 579 -16.89 -0.24 8.14
N GLY A 580 -16.83 -0.98 7.04
CA GLY A 580 -15.61 -1.28 6.32
C GLY A 580 -15.57 -0.57 4.96
N ILE A 581 -14.48 0.13 4.67
CA ILE A 581 -14.15 0.60 3.32
C ILE A 581 -13.11 -0.33 2.73
N ILE A 582 -13.43 -0.92 1.59
CA ILE A 582 -12.54 -1.86 0.91
C ILE A 582 -12.28 -1.39 -0.52
N THR A 583 -11.01 -1.39 -0.92
CA THR A 583 -10.59 -1.05 -2.29
C THR A 583 -9.50 -2.02 -2.78
N PRO A 584 -9.35 -2.26 -4.09
CA PRO A 584 -8.27 -3.10 -4.59
C PRO A 584 -6.89 -2.42 -4.60
N TYR A 585 -6.82 -1.09 -4.44
CA TYR A 585 -5.60 -0.31 -4.68
C TYR A 585 -5.06 0.40 -3.43
N HIS A 586 -3.74 0.27 -3.20
CA HIS A 586 -3.06 0.89 -2.06
C HIS A 586 -3.16 2.43 -2.06
N ALA A 587 -3.00 3.07 -3.23
CA ALA A 587 -3.09 4.53 -3.32
C ALA A 587 -4.48 5.06 -2.89
N GLN A 588 -5.55 4.35 -3.27
CA GLN A 588 -6.92 4.68 -2.86
C GLN A 588 -7.15 4.41 -1.38
N SER A 589 -6.68 3.26 -0.89
CA SER A 589 -6.78 2.91 0.53
C SER A 589 -6.08 3.96 1.41
N ARG A 590 -4.91 4.42 0.99
CA ARG A 590 -4.13 5.46 1.68
C ARG A 590 -4.87 6.80 1.72
N LEU A 591 -5.52 7.21 0.62
CA LEU A 591 -6.32 8.44 0.58
C LEU A 591 -7.55 8.33 1.51
N LEU A 592 -8.29 7.23 1.44
CA LEU A 592 -9.47 6.99 2.27
C LEU A 592 -9.11 6.87 3.76
N HIS A 593 -7.99 6.21 4.09
CA HIS A 593 -7.49 6.13 5.46
C HIS A 593 -7.13 7.50 6.02
N ALA A 594 -6.49 8.36 5.21
CA ALA A 594 -6.19 9.73 5.60
C ALA A 594 -7.46 10.54 5.93
N MET A 595 -8.52 10.38 5.13
CA MET A 595 -9.83 11.01 5.39
C MET A 595 -10.45 10.53 6.72
N VAL A 596 -10.39 9.21 6.97
CA VAL A 596 -10.88 8.63 8.24
C VAL A 596 -10.08 9.17 9.42
N ARG A 597 -8.75 9.30 9.30
CA ARG A 597 -7.90 9.87 10.36
C ARG A 597 -8.26 11.32 10.64
N ASP A 598 -8.40 12.15 9.61
CA ASP A 598 -8.72 13.57 9.77
C ASP A 598 -10.03 13.75 10.57
N VAL A 599 -11.05 12.92 10.29
CA VAL A 599 -12.32 12.99 11.04
C VAL A 599 -12.16 12.47 12.48
N ASN A 600 -11.45 11.36 12.69
CA ASN A 600 -11.25 10.80 14.04
C ASN A 600 -10.43 11.71 14.98
N GLU A 601 -9.52 12.54 14.44
CA GLU A 601 -8.76 13.52 15.23
C GLU A 601 -9.63 14.68 15.74
N LEU A 602 -10.72 14.97 15.03
CA LEU A 602 -11.61 16.08 15.36
C LEU A 602 -12.74 15.64 16.28
N GLU A 603 -13.33 14.47 16.02
CA GLU A 603 -14.38 13.88 16.83
C GLU A 603 -14.38 12.36 16.73
N ALA A 604 -14.67 11.68 17.83
CA ALA A 604 -14.87 10.24 17.82
C ALA A 604 -16.20 9.91 17.12
N LEU A 605 -16.14 9.20 16.00
CA LEU A 605 -17.32 8.66 15.35
C LEU A 605 -18.07 7.70 16.30
N PRO A 606 -19.41 7.65 16.27
CA PRO A 606 -20.21 6.70 17.08
C PRO A 606 -19.78 5.24 16.83
N HIS A 607 -19.43 4.93 15.58
CA HIS A 607 -18.92 3.62 15.17
C HIS A 607 -17.65 3.77 14.34
N ALA A 608 -16.73 2.83 14.52
CA ALA A 608 -15.45 2.84 13.82
C ALA A 608 -15.62 2.61 12.30
N ILE A 609 -14.84 3.33 11.50
CA ILE A 609 -14.64 3.06 10.08
C ILE A 609 -13.28 2.39 9.90
N LYS A 610 -13.27 1.16 9.40
CA LYS A 610 -12.04 0.47 9.01
C LYS A 610 -11.82 0.64 7.52
N CYS A 611 -10.63 1.06 7.11
CA CYS A 611 -10.27 1.23 5.71
C CYS A 611 -9.02 0.40 5.40
N ALA A 612 -9.10 -0.44 4.37
CA ALA A 612 -7.96 -1.25 3.92
C ALA A 612 -8.17 -1.78 2.49
N THR A 613 -7.08 -2.31 1.90
CA THR A 613 -7.20 -3.11 0.68
C THR A 613 -7.87 -4.46 0.97
N VAL A 614 -8.36 -5.11 -0.11
CA VAL A 614 -9.03 -6.42 -0.02
C VAL A 614 -8.18 -7.44 0.74
N HIS A 615 -6.87 -7.46 0.51
CA HIS A 615 -5.93 -8.39 1.16
C HIS A 615 -5.84 -8.18 2.68
N GLN A 616 -5.77 -6.94 3.11
CA GLN A 616 -5.67 -6.58 4.54
C GLN A 616 -7.00 -6.72 5.29
N PHE A 617 -8.12 -6.69 4.56
CA PHE A 617 -9.45 -6.85 5.16
C PHE A 617 -9.85 -8.31 5.39
N GLN A 618 -9.03 -9.27 4.93
CA GLN A 618 -9.34 -10.69 5.11
C GLN A 618 -9.34 -11.08 6.60
N GLY A 619 -10.34 -11.87 7.01
CA GLY A 619 -10.55 -12.24 8.41
C GLY A 619 -11.46 -11.29 9.20
N SER A 620 -11.64 -10.04 8.75
CA SER A 620 -12.57 -9.07 9.35
C SER A 620 -13.99 -9.18 8.78
N GLU A 621 -14.96 -8.60 9.47
CA GLU A 621 -16.34 -8.50 9.02
C GLU A 621 -17.02 -7.29 9.67
N GLU A 622 -17.81 -6.54 8.89
CA GLU A 622 -18.49 -5.33 9.37
C GLU A 622 -19.99 -5.38 8.98
N ASP A 623 -20.79 -4.54 9.62
CA ASP A 623 -22.22 -4.48 9.32
C ASP A 623 -22.46 -3.96 7.90
N VAL A 624 -21.75 -2.92 7.52
CA VAL A 624 -21.79 -2.31 6.18
C VAL A 624 -20.39 -2.34 5.55
N ILE A 625 -20.31 -2.77 4.28
CA ILE A 625 -19.10 -2.64 3.45
C ILE A 625 -19.37 -1.69 2.31
N VAL A 626 -18.49 -0.69 2.14
CA VAL A 626 -18.45 0.17 0.97
C VAL A 626 -17.21 -0.23 0.15
N TYR A 627 -17.44 -0.77 -1.05
CA TYR A 627 -16.38 -1.18 -1.97
C TYR A 627 -16.15 -0.12 -3.03
N ASP A 628 -14.93 0.41 -3.10
CA ASP A 628 -14.50 1.40 -4.08
C ASP A 628 -13.68 0.73 -5.19
N ALA A 629 -14.24 0.64 -6.40
CA ALA A 629 -13.59 0.01 -7.54
C ALA A 629 -12.51 0.89 -8.20
N VAL A 630 -12.52 2.19 -7.96
CA VAL A 630 -11.49 3.16 -8.37
C VAL A 630 -11.35 3.37 -9.88
N ASP A 631 -11.14 2.31 -10.65
CA ASP A 631 -10.78 2.35 -12.07
C ASP A 631 -11.78 3.13 -12.91
N CYS A 632 -11.26 4.08 -13.69
CA CYS A 632 -12.07 5.01 -14.45
C CYS A 632 -11.30 5.57 -15.66
N TYR A 633 -11.91 6.54 -16.34
CA TYR A 633 -11.31 7.23 -17.47
C TYR A 633 -9.90 7.75 -17.16
N ARG A 634 -9.09 7.91 -18.20
CA ARG A 634 -7.64 8.06 -18.31
C ARG A 634 -6.85 6.76 -18.18
N LEU A 635 -7.41 5.69 -17.67
CA LEU A 635 -6.84 4.36 -17.87
C LEU A 635 -7.22 3.84 -19.26
N PRO A 636 -6.29 3.20 -19.99
CA PRO A 636 -6.61 2.56 -21.27
C PRO A 636 -7.57 1.38 -21.08
N PHE A 637 -7.41 0.62 -19.97
CA PHE A 637 -8.23 -0.53 -19.57
C PHE A 637 -8.30 -0.61 -18.05
N PRO A 638 -9.34 -1.27 -17.48
CA PRO A 638 -9.36 -1.60 -16.06
C PRO A 638 -8.16 -2.46 -15.65
N GLY A 639 -7.66 -2.25 -14.44
CA GLY A 639 -6.52 -2.99 -13.91
C GLY A 639 -6.81 -4.47 -13.67
N ALA A 640 -5.74 -5.26 -13.57
CA ALA A 640 -5.84 -6.72 -13.41
C ALA A 640 -6.58 -7.13 -12.11
N LEU A 641 -6.55 -6.32 -11.07
CA LEU A 641 -7.25 -6.59 -9.80
C LEU A 641 -8.78 -6.61 -9.94
N ILE A 642 -9.32 -5.94 -10.97
CA ILE A 642 -10.78 -5.91 -11.25
C ILE A 642 -11.13 -6.74 -12.48
N ALA A 643 -10.24 -6.83 -13.48
CA ALA A 643 -10.55 -7.34 -14.80
C ALA A 643 -9.92 -8.69 -15.16
N SER A 644 -9.01 -9.24 -14.34
CA SER A 644 -8.33 -10.50 -14.65
C SER A 644 -9.27 -11.69 -14.53
N THR A 645 -9.41 -12.44 -15.64
CA THR A 645 -10.13 -13.72 -15.67
C THR A 645 -9.23 -14.91 -15.32
N ALA A 646 -7.90 -14.72 -15.38
CA ALA A 646 -6.91 -15.78 -15.11
C ALA A 646 -7.07 -16.32 -13.67
N GLY A 647 -7.30 -17.64 -13.53
CA GLY A 647 -7.51 -18.30 -12.25
C GLY A 647 -8.67 -17.71 -11.42
N ARG A 648 -9.57 -16.97 -12.06
CA ARG A 648 -10.67 -16.22 -11.40
C ARG A 648 -10.19 -15.21 -10.35
N TYR A 649 -9.00 -14.65 -10.52
CA TYR A 649 -8.36 -13.82 -9.50
C TYR A 649 -9.19 -12.57 -9.11
N ALA A 650 -9.72 -11.83 -10.10
CA ALA A 650 -10.58 -10.67 -9.84
C ALA A 650 -11.89 -11.07 -9.14
N ASP A 651 -12.49 -12.22 -9.52
CA ASP A 651 -13.68 -12.76 -8.85
C ASP A 651 -13.39 -13.08 -7.38
N ARG A 652 -12.24 -13.71 -7.07
CA ARG A 652 -11.83 -14.03 -5.70
C ARG A 652 -11.66 -12.77 -4.86
N LEU A 653 -11.03 -11.72 -5.41
CA LEU A 653 -10.89 -10.42 -4.74
C LEU A 653 -12.26 -9.78 -4.44
N PHE A 654 -13.12 -9.70 -5.45
CA PHE A 654 -14.45 -9.11 -5.29
C PHE A 654 -15.33 -9.91 -4.33
N ASN A 655 -15.27 -11.26 -4.39
CA ASN A 655 -15.95 -12.15 -3.46
C ASN A 655 -15.52 -11.90 -2.02
N VAL A 656 -14.21 -11.80 -1.77
CA VAL A 656 -13.71 -11.47 -0.41
C VAL A 656 -14.27 -10.14 0.06
N ALA A 657 -14.18 -9.08 -0.74
CA ALA A 657 -14.69 -7.77 -0.36
C ALA A 657 -16.18 -7.79 -0.02
N MET A 658 -16.99 -8.38 -0.90
CA MET A 658 -18.44 -8.42 -0.73
C MET A 658 -18.86 -9.25 0.49
N THR A 659 -18.22 -10.41 0.69
CA THR A 659 -18.61 -11.34 1.77
C THR A 659 -18.07 -10.95 3.16
N ARG A 660 -17.39 -9.79 3.28
CA ARG A 660 -17.10 -9.16 4.58
C ARG A 660 -18.32 -8.47 5.18
N SER A 661 -19.35 -8.15 4.37
CA SER A 661 -20.57 -7.50 4.85
C SER A 661 -21.47 -8.47 5.61
N LYS A 662 -22.04 -8.02 6.72
CA LYS A 662 -23.08 -8.73 7.44
C LYS A 662 -24.47 -8.40 6.87
N GLY A 663 -24.80 -7.11 6.74
CA GLY A 663 -26.14 -6.67 6.36
C GLY A 663 -26.20 -5.88 5.05
N LYS A 664 -25.19 -5.07 4.74
CA LYS A 664 -25.26 -4.19 3.57
C LYS A 664 -23.93 -4.13 2.82
N PHE A 665 -24.01 -4.23 1.48
CA PHE A 665 -22.88 -4.07 0.57
C PHE A 665 -23.17 -2.97 -0.45
N ILE A 666 -22.32 -1.95 -0.50
CA ILE A 666 -22.43 -0.81 -1.42
C ILE A 666 -21.20 -0.82 -2.34
N CYS A 667 -21.42 -0.84 -3.65
CA CYS A 667 -20.35 -0.80 -4.65
C CYS A 667 -20.32 0.56 -5.34
N VAL A 668 -19.19 1.25 -5.30
CA VAL A 668 -18.95 2.53 -5.99
C VAL A 668 -18.07 2.27 -7.19
N ALA A 669 -18.53 2.57 -8.41
CA ALA A 669 -17.77 2.36 -9.64
C ALA A 669 -18.26 3.23 -10.79
N ASN A 670 -17.42 3.43 -11.83
CA ASN A 670 -17.85 4.03 -13.09
C ASN A 670 -18.32 2.93 -14.06
N GLY A 671 -19.61 2.65 -14.08
CA GLY A 671 -20.21 1.57 -14.85
C GLY A 671 -20.05 1.74 -16.37
N SER A 672 -20.08 2.96 -16.90
CA SER A 672 -19.89 3.21 -18.34
C SER A 672 -18.46 2.92 -18.78
N PHE A 673 -17.46 3.27 -17.98
CA PHE A 673 -16.05 2.91 -18.24
C PHE A 673 -15.87 1.39 -18.26
N MET A 674 -16.36 0.69 -17.25
CA MET A 674 -16.23 -0.76 -17.16
C MET A 674 -16.88 -1.49 -18.34
N ARG A 675 -18.08 -1.08 -18.77
CA ARG A 675 -18.76 -1.64 -19.94
C ARG A 675 -18.06 -1.33 -21.25
N ASN A 676 -17.61 -0.07 -21.45
CA ASN A 676 -17.02 0.39 -22.71
C ASN A 676 -15.61 -0.17 -22.96
N LYS A 677 -14.88 -0.61 -21.92
CA LYS A 677 -13.54 -1.18 -22.04
C LYS A 677 -13.53 -2.70 -22.23
N GLY A 678 -14.68 -3.33 -22.46
CA GLY A 678 -14.78 -4.73 -22.88
C GLY A 678 -14.38 -5.72 -21.79
N MET A 679 -14.71 -5.43 -20.54
CA MET A 679 -14.57 -6.41 -19.47
C MET A 679 -15.44 -7.64 -19.74
N SER A 680 -14.95 -8.83 -19.35
CA SER A 680 -15.71 -10.06 -19.47
C SER A 680 -17.01 -9.98 -18.67
N GLU A 681 -18.13 -10.25 -19.32
CA GLU A 681 -19.46 -10.26 -18.70
C GLU A 681 -19.63 -11.37 -17.65
N ASN A 682 -18.76 -12.39 -17.69
CA ASN A 682 -18.76 -13.50 -16.75
C ASN A 682 -18.10 -13.17 -15.41
N LEU A 683 -17.39 -12.04 -15.32
CA LEU A 683 -16.82 -11.59 -14.04
C LEU A 683 -17.93 -11.27 -13.03
N MET A 684 -17.73 -11.71 -11.79
CA MET A 684 -18.68 -11.49 -10.69
C MET A 684 -18.99 -10.00 -10.49
N PHE A 685 -17.99 -9.13 -10.62
CA PHE A 685 -18.16 -7.68 -10.58
C PHE A 685 -19.11 -7.19 -11.69
N MET A 686 -18.92 -7.64 -12.94
CA MET A 686 -19.80 -7.25 -14.07
C MET A 686 -21.21 -7.81 -13.93
N GLN A 687 -21.38 -9.01 -13.35
CA GLN A 687 -22.69 -9.57 -13.04
C GLN A 687 -23.42 -8.70 -12.01
N MET A 688 -22.73 -8.16 -11.01
CA MET A 688 -23.30 -7.22 -10.06
C MET A 688 -23.78 -5.94 -10.75
N LEU A 689 -22.94 -5.30 -11.59
CA LEU A 689 -23.31 -4.09 -12.32
C LEU A 689 -24.53 -4.27 -13.24
N LYS A 690 -24.79 -5.50 -13.68
CA LYS A 690 -25.99 -5.85 -14.48
C LYS A 690 -27.22 -6.13 -13.63
N SER A 691 -27.03 -6.81 -12.49
CA SER A 691 -28.14 -7.30 -11.66
C SER A 691 -28.75 -6.19 -10.80
N TYR A 692 -27.95 -5.20 -10.40
CA TYR A 692 -28.41 -4.11 -9.56
C TYR A 692 -28.54 -2.84 -10.40
N ARG A 693 -29.75 -2.24 -10.33
CA ARG A 693 -30.05 -1.00 -11.01
C ARG A 693 -29.17 0.08 -10.41
N ALA A 694 -28.37 0.71 -11.29
CA ALA A 694 -27.52 1.82 -10.86
C ALA A 694 -28.39 2.94 -10.26
N THR A 695 -28.12 3.29 -9.03
CA THR A 695 -28.55 4.58 -8.49
C THR A 695 -27.60 5.60 -9.11
N ALA A 696 -28.09 6.40 -10.06
CA ALA A 696 -27.32 7.52 -10.56
C ALA A 696 -27.04 8.45 -9.37
N PRO A 697 -25.77 8.80 -9.10
CA PRO A 697 -25.49 9.61 -7.94
C PRO A 697 -26.10 11.00 -8.15
N MET A 698 -27.13 11.31 -7.42
CA MET A 698 -27.34 12.69 -7.01
C MET A 698 -26.21 12.99 -6.03
N ILE A 699 -24.98 13.25 -6.57
CA ILE A 699 -23.78 13.45 -5.74
C ILE A 699 -24.02 14.42 -4.58
N PRO A 700 -24.78 15.54 -4.75
CA PRO A 700 -25.14 16.41 -3.65
C PRO A 700 -25.93 15.69 -2.53
N GLU A 701 -26.85 14.82 -2.85
CA GLU A 701 -27.68 14.12 -1.86
C GLU A 701 -26.89 13.00 -1.16
N ILE A 702 -25.99 12.33 -1.88
CA ILE A 702 -25.12 11.29 -1.32
C ILE A 702 -24.08 11.93 -0.41
N ILE A 703 -23.45 13.00 -0.87
CA ILE A 703 -22.35 13.67 -0.18
C ILE A 703 -22.84 14.58 0.93
N ARG A 704 -24.07 15.13 0.83
CA ARG A 704 -24.61 15.96 1.91
C ARG A 704 -24.58 15.21 3.23
N PRO A 705 -23.89 15.75 4.19
CA PRO A 705 -23.85 15.26 5.56
C PRO A 705 -25.22 15.40 6.25
N ASN A 706 -25.41 14.58 7.32
CA ASN A 706 -26.51 14.84 8.25
C ASN A 706 -26.11 15.99 9.18
N ASP A 707 -26.88 16.99 9.21
CA ASP A 707 -26.93 18.35 9.74
C ASP A 707 -25.91 18.89 10.76
N ASP A 708 -25.22 18.13 11.62
CA ASP A 708 -24.45 18.71 12.73
C ASP A 708 -22.94 18.43 12.78
N LEU A 709 -22.45 17.31 12.26
CA LEU A 709 -21.03 16.94 12.33
C LEU A 709 -20.16 17.53 11.21
N GLU A 710 -20.75 18.02 10.16
CA GLU A 710 -20.17 17.99 8.84
C GLU A 710 -19.94 19.34 8.19
N LYS A 711 -20.54 20.40 8.70
CA LYS A 711 -20.26 21.78 8.22
C LYS A 711 -18.79 22.18 8.34
N TYR A 712 -18.03 21.47 9.21
CA TYR A 712 -16.66 21.84 9.51
C TYR A 712 -15.62 21.11 8.67
N TYR A 713 -15.86 19.85 8.30
CA TYR A 713 -14.82 19.02 7.65
C TYR A 713 -15.09 18.68 6.20
N PHE A 714 -16.36 18.41 5.88
CA PHE A 714 -16.75 17.87 4.59
C PHE A 714 -18.06 18.49 4.17
N ASP A 715 -18.00 19.39 3.20
CA ASP A 715 -19.16 20.11 2.73
C ASP A 715 -19.28 20.00 1.19
N PHE A 716 -20.49 19.74 0.74
CA PHE A 716 -20.86 19.96 -0.64
C PHE A 716 -21.34 21.41 -0.78
N VAL A 717 -20.51 22.24 -1.38
CA VAL A 717 -20.80 23.68 -1.49
C VAL A 717 -21.78 23.92 -2.65
N GLU A 718 -22.93 24.48 -2.34
CA GLU A 718 -23.96 24.83 -3.33
C GLU A 718 -23.45 25.89 -4.30
N LYS A 719 -23.92 25.83 -5.56
CA LYS A 719 -23.41 26.63 -6.67
C LYS A 719 -23.37 28.14 -6.37
N GLU A 720 -24.37 28.62 -5.66
CA GLU A 720 -24.51 30.04 -5.31
C GLU A 720 -23.43 30.48 -4.31
N ASN A 721 -22.94 29.58 -3.48
CA ASN A 721 -22.01 29.89 -2.40
C ASN A 721 -20.55 29.51 -2.73
N GLN A 722 -20.29 28.77 -3.81
CA GLN A 722 -18.98 28.22 -4.14
C GLN A 722 -17.87 29.27 -4.21
N VAL A 723 -18.11 30.38 -4.91
CA VAL A 723 -17.10 31.42 -5.09
C VAL A 723 -16.81 32.14 -3.78
N ASP A 724 -17.86 32.48 -3.02
CA ASP A 724 -17.71 33.22 -1.77
C ASP A 724 -17.01 32.39 -0.69
N GLU A 725 -17.36 31.12 -0.57
CA GLU A 725 -16.70 30.21 0.38
C GLU A 725 -15.23 29.93 -0.03
N PHE A 726 -14.97 29.76 -1.33
CA PHE A 726 -13.61 29.59 -1.80
C PHE A 726 -12.74 30.82 -1.54
N ILE A 727 -13.25 32.02 -1.79
CA ILE A 727 -12.56 33.29 -1.50
C ILE A 727 -12.29 33.44 0.01
N LYS A 728 -13.24 33.03 0.87
CA LYS A 728 -13.02 33.02 2.32
C LYS A 728 -11.83 32.14 2.69
N ASP A 729 -11.75 30.93 2.16
CA ASP A 729 -10.61 30.03 2.40
C ASP A 729 -9.29 30.62 1.87
N LEU A 730 -9.29 31.20 0.66
CA LEU A 730 -8.11 31.91 0.12
C LEU A 730 -7.68 33.09 1.01
N ALA A 731 -8.63 33.80 1.63
CA ALA A 731 -8.35 34.89 2.54
C ALA A 731 -7.71 34.42 3.87
N THR A 732 -8.00 33.21 4.31
CA THR A 732 -7.41 32.62 5.54
C THR A 732 -6.02 32.05 5.33
N ALA A 733 -5.60 31.83 4.09
CA ALA A 733 -4.31 31.23 3.73
C ALA A 733 -3.12 32.00 4.34
N ARG A 734 -2.16 31.27 4.93
CA ARG A 734 -0.98 31.84 5.61
C ARG A 734 0.35 31.38 5.01
N ARG A 735 0.40 30.22 4.32
CA ARG A 735 1.65 29.59 3.84
C ARG A 735 1.65 29.43 2.34
N GLU A 736 0.74 28.58 1.81
CA GLU A 736 0.72 28.25 0.38
C GLU A 736 -0.69 27.93 -0.12
N ILE A 737 -0.93 28.25 -1.38
CA ILE A 737 -2.13 27.86 -2.13
C ILE A 737 -1.65 27.16 -3.39
N ARG A 738 -2.18 25.96 -3.67
CA ARG A 738 -1.89 25.16 -4.85
C ARG A 738 -3.18 24.82 -5.56
N ILE A 739 -3.23 25.07 -6.87
CA ILE A 739 -4.44 24.91 -7.67
C ILE A 739 -4.11 24.19 -8.96
N ASP A 740 -4.85 23.11 -9.26
CA ASP A 740 -4.80 22.36 -10.51
C ASP A 740 -6.06 22.60 -11.33
N ILE A 741 -5.87 23.07 -12.55
CA ILE A 741 -6.95 23.35 -13.51
C ILE A 741 -6.75 22.47 -14.76
N PRO A 742 -7.30 21.24 -14.80
CA PRO A 742 -7.06 20.26 -15.87
C PRO A 742 -7.63 20.70 -17.23
N ASP A 743 -8.71 21.48 -17.26
CA ASP A 743 -9.24 22.09 -18.48
C ASP A 743 -9.64 23.52 -18.15
N SER A 744 -9.25 24.47 -19.00
CA SER A 744 -9.56 25.86 -18.76
C SER A 744 -10.50 26.38 -19.83
N PRO A 745 -11.71 26.78 -19.45
CA PRO A 745 -12.64 27.43 -20.38
C PRO A 745 -12.18 28.85 -20.75
N ALA A 746 -12.70 29.32 -21.85
CA ALA A 746 -12.67 30.74 -22.19
C ALA A 746 -13.57 31.49 -21.20
N ASN A 747 -13.01 32.09 -20.15
CA ASN A 747 -13.80 32.83 -19.18
C ASN A 747 -13.26 34.24 -18.96
N SER A 748 -14.10 35.17 -19.32
CA SER A 748 -14.08 36.59 -18.89
C SER A 748 -15.09 36.84 -17.76
N ASP A 749 -15.52 35.82 -17.04
CA ASP A 749 -16.54 35.93 -16.00
C ASP A 749 -16.03 36.76 -14.81
N ILE A 750 -16.93 37.54 -14.21
CA ILE A 750 -16.65 38.36 -13.03
C ILE A 750 -16.21 37.57 -11.83
N ASN A 751 -16.72 36.35 -11.70
CA ASN A 751 -16.37 35.46 -10.62
C ASN A 751 -14.92 34.93 -10.71
N THR A 752 -14.45 34.63 -11.93
CA THR A 752 -13.03 34.29 -12.17
C THR A 752 -12.11 35.45 -11.82
N THR A 753 -12.56 36.69 -12.11
CA THR A 753 -11.84 37.90 -11.71
C THR A 753 -11.77 38.04 -10.19
N ARG A 754 -12.85 37.74 -9.44
CA ARG A 754 -12.85 37.76 -7.97
C ARG A 754 -11.88 36.76 -7.39
N ILE A 755 -11.85 35.55 -7.90
CA ILE A 755 -10.90 34.51 -7.48
C ILE A 755 -9.46 34.94 -7.78
N ALA A 756 -9.22 35.47 -8.98
CA ALA A 756 -7.91 35.97 -9.38
C ALA A 756 -7.42 37.13 -8.50
N GLN A 757 -8.30 38.02 -8.09
CA GLN A 757 -7.99 39.09 -7.14
C GLN A 757 -7.67 38.54 -5.75
N ALA A 758 -8.46 37.59 -5.24
CA ALA A 758 -8.20 36.96 -3.94
C ALA A 758 -6.84 36.25 -3.90
N LEU A 759 -6.42 35.60 -5.01
CA LEU A 759 -5.09 35.01 -5.14
C LEU A 759 -3.97 36.07 -5.13
N ALA A 760 -4.17 37.19 -5.84
CA ALA A 760 -3.22 38.30 -5.84
C ALA A 760 -3.08 38.93 -4.43
N GLU A 761 -4.20 39.09 -3.73
CA GLU A 761 -4.23 39.56 -2.34
C GLU A 761 -3.52 38.59 -1.40
N ALA A 762 -3.75 37.26 -1.53
CA ALA A 762 -3.04 36.25 -0.77
C ALA A 762 -1.53 36.35 -1.00
N GLN A 763 -1.09 36.51 -2.24
CA GLN A 763 0.31 36.72 -2.57
C GLN A 763 0.87 37.98 -1.94
N SER A 764 0.12 39.09 -1.94
CA SER A 764 0.55 40.34 -1.31
C SER A 764 0.78 40.22 0.21
N ARG A 765 0.08 39.26 0.85
CA ARG A 765 0.30 38.91 2.26
C ARG A 765 1.50 37.99 2.47
N GLY A 766 2.23 37.59 1.40
CA GLY A 766 3.37 36.68 1.47
C GLY A 766 3.04 35.19 1.31
N VAL A 767 1.79 34.86 0.97
CA VAL A 767 1.37 33.49 0.70
C VAL A 767 1.92 33.03 -0.67
N LYS A 768 2.51 31.83 -0.72
CA LYS A 768 3.01 31.24 -1.98
C LYS A 768 1.84 30.72 -2.80
N VAL A 769 1.65 31.25 -4.00
CA VAL A 769 0.55 30.85 -4.90
C VAL A 769 1.10 30.10 -6.09
N PHE A 770 0.63 28.86 -6.28
CA PHE A 770 1.02 27.98 -7.38
C PHE A 770 -0.23 27.53 -8.13
N VAL A 771 -0.28 27.79 -9.42
CA VAL A 771 -1.37 27.36 -10.29
C VAL A 771 -0.79 26.50 -11.40
N ARG A 772 -1.30 25.27 -11.57
CA ARG A 772 -1.04 24.47 -12.76
C ARG A 772 -2.29 24.43 -13.62
N ALA A 773 -2.13 24.61 -14.92
CA ALA A 773 -3.24 24.54 -15.86
C ALA A 773 -2.85 23.71 -17.08
N GLU A 774 -3.81 22.98 -17.67
CA GLU A 774 -3.58 22.23 -18.89
C GLU A 774 -3.21 23.15 -20.07
N SER A 775 -3.82 24.32 -20.14
CA SER A 775 -3.51 25.38 -21.11
C SER A 775 -3.72 26.78 -20.52
N LYS A 776 -2.80 27.66 -20.81
CA LYS A 776 -2.92 29.07 -20.43
C LYS A 776 -3.84 29.89 -21.33
N LYS A 777 -4.20 29.38 -22.54
CA LYS A 777 -4.92 30.15 -23.58
C LYS A 777 -6.17 30.84 -23.06
N ASN A 778 -6.94 30.08 -22.28
CA ASN A 778 -8.29 30.48 -21.86
C ASN A 778 -8.35 30.95 -20.39
N LEU A 779 -7.22 31.08 -19.71
CA LEU A 779 -7.20 31.56 -18.33
C LEU A 779 -7.38 33.08 -18.28
N HIS A 780 -7.96 33.57 -17.17
CA HIS A 780 -7.98 35.02 -16.85
C HIS A 780 -6.55 35.59 -16.84
N PRO A 781 -6.29 36.81 -17.31
CA PRO A 781 -4.95 37.40 -17.39
C PRO A 781 -4.15 37.28 -16.07
N THR A 782 -4.78 37.53 -14.93
CA THR A 782 -4.17 37.42 -13.61
C THR A 782 -3.81 35.97 -13.27
N LEU A 783 -4.67 34.99 -13.62
CA LEU A 783 -4.37 33.55 -13.42
C LEU A 783 -3.24 33.09 -14.35
N LYS A 784 -3.16 33.59 -15.58
CA LYS A 784 -2.05 33.33 -16.50
C LYS A 784 -0.69 33.65 -15.88
N TYR A 785 -0.67 34.67 -15.05
CA TYR A 785 0.53 35.08 -14.35
C TYR A 785 1.05 34.02 -13.35
N PHE A 786 0.14 33.43 -12.58
CA PHE A 786 0.50 32.37 -11.62
C PHE A 786 0.68 31.00 -12.26
N ALA A 787 0.10 30.79 -13.46
CA ALA A 787 -0.06 29.46 -14.03
C ALA A 787 1.21 28.93 -14.71
N VAL A 788 1.50 27.65 -14.48
CA VAL A 788 2.43 26.82 -15.26
C VAL A 788 1.60 25.83 -16.08
N GLU A 789 1.93 25.67 -17.38
CA GLU A 789 1.24 24.68 -18.22
C GLU A 789 1.69 23.27 -17.86
N ASN A 790 0.72 22.39 -17.60
CA ASN A 790 0.94 20.98 -17.36
C ASN A 790 -0.16 20.16 -18.06
N HIS A 791 0.22 19.44 -19.11
CA HIS A 791 -0.70 18.64 -19.94
C HIS A 791 -1.11 17.30 -19.30
N TYR A 792 -0.69 17.02 -18.08
CA TYR A 792 -0.94 15.75 -17.38
C TYR A 792 -1.86 15.91 -16.16
N LEU A 793 -2.50 17.07 -16.01
CA LEU A 793 -3.44 17.31 -14.92
C LEU A 793 -4.66 16.40 -15.04
N THR A 794 -5.09 15.86 -13.90
CA THR A 794 -6.19 14.88 -13.82
C THR A 794 -7.44 15.50 -13.24
N ASP A 795 -7.34 16.18 -12.12
CA ASP A 795 -8.46 16.58 -11.29
C ASP A 795 -8.40 18.10 -10.97
N PRO A 796 -9.56 18.78 -10.94
CA PRO A 796 -9.64 20.15 -10.49
C PRO A 796 -9.56 20.23 -8.97
N VAL A 797 -8.36 20.37 -8.42
CA VAL A 797 -8.10 20.37 -6.97
C VAL A 797 -7.40 21.65 -6.54
N ALA A 798 -7.84 22.23 -5.43
CA ALA A 798 -7.08 23.25 -4.73
C ALA A 798 -6.71 22.79 -3.31
N LEU A 799 -5.45 23.01 -2.92
CA LEU A 799 -4.94 22.76 -1.57
C LEU A 799 -4.50 24.09 -0.95
N ILE A 800 -5.07 24.43 0.21
CA ILE A 800 -4.78 25.66 0.95
C ILE A 800 -4.09 25.28 2.25
N ASP A 801 -2.86 25.76 2.45
CA ASP A 801 -2.00 25.52 3.62
C ASP A 801 -1.78 24.04 3.96
N LYS A 802 -2.02 23.12 3.02
CA LYS A 802 -2.06 21.66 3.23
C LYS A 802 -3.06 21.23 4.32
N THR A 803 -4.15 21.95 4.45
CA THR A 803 -5.21 21.72 5.44
C THR A 803 -6.58 21.66 4.81
N VAL A 804 -6.86 22.56 3.87
CA VAL A 804 -8.15 22.64 3.19
C VAL A 804 -8.00 22.14 1.76
N THR A 805 -8.82 21.19 1.39
CA THR A 805 -8.91 20.63 0.03
C THR A 805 -10.23 21.05 -0.61
N TRP A 806 -10.15 21.57 -1.82
CA TRP A 806 -11.29 21.77 -2.71
C TRP A 806 -11.16 20.83 -3.90
N PHE A 807 -12.21 20.08 -4.18
CA PHE A 807 -12.35 19.26 -5.38
C PHE A 807 -13.50 19.82 -6.23
N GLY A 808 -13.27 20.06 -7.52
CA GLY A 808 -14.23 20.76 -8.37
C GLY A 808 -14.22 22.26 -8.11
N MET A 809 -13.26 22.96 -8.67
CA MET A 809 -13.12 24.43 -8.54
C MET A 809 -14.40 25.18 -8.85
N PRO A 810 -14.75 26.22 -8.06
CA PRO A 810 -15.85 27.14 -8.41
C PRO A 810 -15.67 27.70 -9.83
N GLU A 811 -16.69 27.61 -10.64
CA GLU A 811 -16.72 28.11 -12.03
C GLU A 811 -15.63 27.54 -12.97
N SER A 812 -14.93 26.45 -12.58
CA SER A 812 -14.12 25.73 -13.55
C SER A 812 -15.04 25.12 -14.62
N ALA A 813 -14.61 25.16 -15.90
CA ALA A 813 -15.45 24.79 -17.02
C ALA A 813 -16.11 23.43 -16.96
N ALA A 814 -17.30 23.42 -17.56
CA ALA A 814 -18.18 22.26 -17.65
C ALA A 814 -17.74 21.19 -18.66
N CYS A 815 -16.53 21.23 -19.20
CA CYS A 815 -16.10 20.36 -20.28
C CYS A 815 -14.96 19.47 -19.84
N PHE A 816 -15.22 18.16 -19.86
CA PHE A 816 -14.20 17.11 -19.70
C PHE A 816 -13.93 16.46 -21.06
N LYS A 817 -12.68 16.35 -21.45
CA LYS A 817 -12.30 15.55 -22.62
C LYS A 817 -12.11 14.10 -22.20
N ILE A 818 -13.12 13.27 -22.47
CA ILE A 818 -13.01 11.83 -22.34
C ILE A 818 -12.72 11.27 -23.74
N GLU A 819 -11.57 10.63 -23.94
CA GLU A 819 -11.16 9.98 -25.20
C GLU A 819 -11.26 10.89 -26.45
N GLY A 820 -10.91 12.16 -26.29
CA GLY A 820 -10.97 13.14 -27.38
C GLY A 820 -12.37 13.73 -27.67
N ARG A 821 -13.41 13.33 -26.95
CA ARG A 821 -14.75 13.89 -27.01
C ARG A 821 -14.99 14.83 -25.83
N THR A 822 -15.45 16.03 -26.13
CA THR A 822 -15.87 16.98 -25.10
C THR A 822 -17.26 16.63 -24.62
N SER A 823 -17.41 16.22 -23.37
CA SER A 823 -18.72 15.99 -22.75
C SER A 823 -19.07 17.13 -21.83
N ALA A 824 -20.24 17.73 -22.02
CA ALA A 824 -20.80 18.67 -21.06
C ALA A 824 -21.19 17.89 -19.79
N ILE A 825 -20.69 18.28 -18.63
CA ILE A 825 -21.04 17.70 -17.34
C ILE A 825 -22.03 18.65 -16.69
N ASN A 826 -23.29 18.24 -16.63
CA ASN A 826 -24.36 19.04 -16.04
C ASN A 826 -24.33 19.06 -14.50
N ASN A 827 -23.59 18.11 -13.88
CA ASN A 827 -23.57 17.95 -12.43
C ASN A 827 -22.11 17.95 -11.95
N ARG A 828 -21.67 19.09 -11.41
CA ARG A 828 -20.32 19.26 -10.87
C ARG A 828 -20.37 19.26 -9.35
N PRO A 829 -19.79 18.26 -8.71
CA PRO A 829 -19.57 18.37 -7.28
C PRO A 829 -18.49 19.42 -7.02
N CYS A 830 -18.79 20.37 -6.15
CA CYS A 830 -17.79 21.22 -5.53
C CYS A 830 -17.71 20.83 -4.07
N ILE A 831 -16.65 20.10 -3.72
CA ILE A 831 -16.47 19.49 -2.40
C ILE A 831 -15.37 20.24 -1.68
N ARG A 832 -15.65 20.68 -0.47
CA ARG A 832 -14.69 21.25 0.47
C ARG A 832 -14.42 20.23 1.57
N PHE A 833 -13.16 19.92 1.82
CA PHE A 833 -12.75 19.03 2.89
C PHE A 833 -11.64 19.67 3.72
N TRP A 834 -11.77 19.61 5.04
CA TRP A 834 -10.76 20.10 5.96
C TRP A 834 -10.04 18.92 6.61
N GLY A 835 -8.74 18.75 6.35
CA GLY A 835 -7.95 17.67 6.87
C GLY A 835 -6.49 17.73 6.42
N THR A 836 -5.57 17.62 7.38
CA THR A 836 -4.12 17.71 7.13
C THR A 836 -3.57 16.45 6.48
N HIS A 837 -4.05 15.29 6.89
CA HIS A 837 -3.62 13.98 6.35
C HIS A 837 -4.09 13.81 4.91
N THR A 838 -5.35 14.11 4.62
CA THR A 838 -5.92 14.07 3.27
C THR A 838 -5.18 15.00 2.32
N ALA A 839 -4.96 16.26 2.73
CA ALA A 839 -4.24 17.23 1.92
C ALA A 839 -2.78 16.80 1.65
N LYS A 840 -2.10 16.19 2.62
CA LYS A 840 -0.74 15.64 2.46
C LYS A 840 -0.71 14.50 1.43
N ILE A 841 -1.65 13.57 1.50
CA ILE A 841 -1.74 12.45 0.53
C ILE A 841 -2.05 12.97 -0.87
N LEU A 842 -3.02 13.87 -1.03
CA LEU A 842 -3.36 14.49 -2.31
C LEU A 842 -2.18 15.28 -2.89
N TYR A 843 -1.43 15.99 -2.07
CA TYR A 843 -0.22 16.69 -2.48
C TYR A 843 0.81 15.74 -3.13
N GLY A 844 0.98 14.54 -2.57
CA GLY A 844 1.85 13.50 -3.13
C GLY A 844 1.26 12.85 -4.39
N LEU A 845 0.00 12.44 -4.35
CA LEU A 845 -0.70 11.77 -5.47
C LEU A 845 -0.77 12.63 -6.72
N LEU A 846 -1.00 13.93 -6.56
CA LEU A 846 -1.10 14.90 -7.66
C LEU A 846 0.29 15.45 -8.07
N GLU A 847 1.38 14.92 -7.50
CA GLU A 847 2.76 15.37 -7.76
C GLU A 847 2.93 16.89 -7.66
N MET A 848 2.25 17.52 -6.71
CA MET A 848 2.27 18.96 -6.54
C MET A 848 3.62 19.53 -6.08
N SER A 849 4.54 18.66 -5.61
CA SER A 849 5.91 19.01 -5.24
C SER A 849 6.80 19.36 -6.44
N GLN A 850 6.54 18.80 -7.60
CA GLN A 850 7.41 18.94 -8.79
C GLN A 850 7.44 20.36 -9.38
N VAL A 851 6.59 21.26 -8.89
CA VAL A 851 6.49 22.66 -9.36
C VAL A 851 7.25 23.64 -8.45
N MET A 852 7.83 23.19 -7.33
CA MET A 852 8.46 24.10 -6.36
C MET A 852 9.67 24.88 -6.90
N ASP A 853 10.41 24.34 -7.87
CA ASP A 853 11.59 25.00 -8.42
C ASP A 853 11.28 26.05 -9.52
N GLN A 854 10.04 26.14 -9.94
CA GLN A 854 9.63 27.05 -11.04
C GLN A 854 8.66 28.17 -10.63
N ALA A 855 8.17 28.18 -9.40
CA ALA A 855 7.29 29.26 -8.95
C ALA A 855 8.15 30.48 -8.55
N LYS A 856 8.14 31.46 -9.42
CA LYS A 856 8.87 32.73 -9.23
C LYS A 856 8.32 33.51 -8.05
N THR A 857 9.21 33.94 -7.17
CA THR A 857 8.93 35.07 -6.28
C THR A 857 8.70 36.27 -7.18
N VAL A 858 7.51 36.86 -7.12
CA VAL A 858 7.16 38.02 -7.90
C VAL A 858 7.86 39.22 -7.30
N GLU A 859 8.92 39.68 -7.97
CA GLU A 859 9.50 40.99 -7.68
C GLU A 859 8.65 42.06 -8.39
N LYS A 860 8.26 43.07 -7.62
CA LYS A 860 7.63 44.26 -8.16
C LYS A 860 8.71 45.32 -8.41
N ASP A 861 8.56 46.03 -9.53
CA ASP A 861 9.38 47.22 -9.75
C ASP A 861 9.03 48.35 -8.75
N ALA A 862 9.83 49.40 -8.75
CA ALA A 862 9.61 50.57 -7.86
C ALA A 862 8.28 51.29 -8.07
N GLN A 863 7.53 50.92 -9.12
CA GLN A 863 6.22 51.46 -9.48
C GLN A 863 5.09 50.46 -9.22
N GLY A 864 5.39 49.26 -8.63
CA GLY A 864 4.40 48.23 -8.27
C GLY A 864 3.97 47.33 -9.43
N ASN A 865 4.61 47.40 -10.61
CA ASN A 865 4.32 46.51 -11.73
C ASN A 865 5.08 45.21 -11.61
N LEU A 866 4.48 44.12 -12.07
CA LEU A 866 5.07 42.77 -12.00
C LEU A 866 6.23 42.61 -12.97
N ILE A 867 7.41 42.26 -12.47
CA ILE A 867 8.57 41.98 -13.29
C ILE A 867 8.44 40.56 -13.85
N THR A 868 8.21 40.46 -15.17
CA THR A 868 8.19 39.16 -15.88
C THR A 868 9.61 38.76 -16.28
N ASP A 869 10.06 37.64 -15.76
CA ASP A 869 11.46 37.21 -15.86
C ASP A 869 11.68 36.27 -17.07
N LYS A 870 11.60 36.88 -18.28
CA LYS A 870 11.87 36.19 -19.55
C LYS A 870 13.31 36.42 -20.02
N LEU A 871 13.83 35.56 -20.90
CA LEU A 871 15.11 35.80 -21.58
C LEU A 871 15.18 37.20 -22.22
N SER A 872 14.06 37.70 -22.77
CA SER A 872 13.95 39.04 -23.28
C SER A 872 14.28 40.13 -22.25
N ASP A 873 13.85 39.93 -21.01
CA ASP A 873 14.07 40.88 -19.91
C ASP A 873 15.51 40.77 -19.38
N TYR A 874 16.06 39.54 -19.35
CA TYR A 874 17.45 39.30 -19.03
C TYR A 874 18.41 39.96 -20.05
N VAL A 875 18.05 39.90 -21.36
CA VAL A 875 18.77 40.62 -22.44
C VAL A 875 18.75 42.11 -22.20
N LEU A 876 17.59 42.70 -21.88
CA LEU A 876 17.47 44.12 -21.59
C LEU A 876 18.32 44.60 -20.41
N ALA A 877 18.41 43.76 -19.38
CA ALA A 877 19.14 44.05 -18.15
C ALA A 877 20.69 43.91 -18.32
N HIS A 878 21.12 42.89 -19.08
CA HIS A 878 22.54 42.46 -19.07
C HIS A 878 23.32 42.70 -20.38
N LYS A 879 22.61 42.95 -21.52
CA LYS A 879 23.29 43.25 -22.78
C LYS A 879 23.10 44.74 -23.18
N LYS A 880 24.24 45.43 -23.31
CA LYS A 880 24.27 46.84 -23.76
C LYS A 880 24.83 46.93 -25.18
N CYS A 881 24.29 47.78 -25.99
CA CYS A 881 24.75 48.05 -27.34
C CYS A 881 26.20 48.65 -27.32
N PRO A 882 27.17 48.02 -28.00
CA PRO A 882 28.57 48.49 -27.99
C PRO A 882 28.74 49.84 -28.71
N VAL A 883 27.73 50.22 -29.52
CA VAL A 883 27.79 51.49 -30.32
C VAL A 883 27.24 52.69 -29.55
N CYS A 884 26.13 52.54 -28.81
CA CYS A 884 25.45 53.65 -28.18
C CYS A 884 25.14 53.45 -26.68
N GLY A 885 25.55 52.32 -26.05
CA GLY A 885 25.39 52.03 -24.64
C GLY A 885 23.95 51.72 -24.18
N LYS A 886 22.92 51.82 -25.08
CA LYS A 886 21.51 51.50 -24.74
C LYS A 886 21.30 49.98 -24.62
N PRO A 887 20.30 49.51 -23.84
CA PRO A 887 20.01 48.10 -23.75
C PRO A 887 19.74 47.45 -25.10
N MET A 888 20.10 46.20 -25.25
CA MET A 888 19.72 45.34 -26.38
C MET A 888 18.34 44.67 -26.15
N GLN A 889 17.62 44.38 -27.24
CA GLN A 889 16.34 43.68 -27.21
C GLN A 889 16.40 42.41 -28.05
N LEU A 890 15.83 41.31 -27.53
CA LEU A 890 15.65 40.09 -28.29
C LEU A 890 14.51 40.26 -29.30
N LYS A 891 14.83 40.02 -30.58
CA LYS A 891 13.86 40.10 -31.69
C LYS A 891 13.94 38.86 -32.57
N LYS A 892 12.82 38.61 -33.31
CA LYS A 892 12.71 37.53 -34.26
C LYS A 892 12.55 38.10 -35.67
N SER A 893 13.42 37.65 -36.57
CA SER A 893 13.38 38.09 -37.98
C SER A 893 12.19 37.47 -38.73
N ARG A 894 11.86 37.97 -39.93
CA ARG A 894 10.86 37.39 -40.85
C ARG A 894 11.17 35.90 -41.18
N ASN A 895 12.44 35.51 -41.16
CA ASN A 895 12.91 34.14 -41.40
C ASN A 895 12.96 33.30 -40.11
N GLN A 896 12.26 33.70 -39.06
CA GLN A 896 12.14 33.02 -37.77
C GLN A 896 13.48 32.89 -36.99
N LYS A 897 14.54 33.65 -37.36
CA LYS A 897 15.82 33.66 -36.63
C LYS A 897 15.83 34.71 -35.52
N TYR A 898 16.31 34.33 -34.34
CA TYR A 898 16.47 35.27 -33.23
C TYR A 898 17.75 36.09 -33.38
N PHE A 899 17.69 37.37 -33.01
CA PHE A 899 18.84 38.28 -32.97
C PHE A 899 18.63 39.36 -31.91
N LEU A 900 19.71 39.98 -31.45
CA LEU A 900 19.66 41.12 -30.55
C LEU A 900 19.66 42.38 -31.38
N SER A 901 18.78 43.35 -31.05
CA SER A 901 18.67 44.67 -31.70
C SER A 901 18.79 45.75 -30.66
N CYS A 902 19.51 46.84 -30.98
CA CYS A 902 19.60 47.97 -30.07
C CYS A 902 18.22 48.60 -29.84
N SER A 903 17.86 48.90 -28.57
CA SER A 903 16.65 49.59 -28.21
C SER A 903 16.60 51.05 -28.71
N GLY A 904 17.71 51.61 -29.15
CA GLY A 904 17.83 52.92 -29.77
C GLY A 904 17.48 52.99 -31.25
N TYR A 905 16.98 51.90 -31.87
CA TYR A 905 16.49 51.91 -33.25
C TYR A 905 15.34 52.90 -33.42
N PRO A 906 15.27 53.71 -34.49
CA PRO A 906 16.11 53.67 -35.72
C PRO A 906 17.41 54.50 -35.65
N SER A 907 17.67 55.24 -34.55
CA SER A 907 18.87 56.08 -34.41
C SER A 907 20.16 55.25 -34.30
N CYS A 908 20.09 54.07 -33.69
CA CYS A 908 21.14 53.09 -33.69
C CYS A 908 20.67 51.81 -34.33
N LYS A 909 21.31 51.35 -35.42
CA LYS A 909 20.91 50.18 -36.20
C LYS A 909 21.74 48.94 -35.85
N HIS A 910 22.43 48.97 -34.74
CA HIS A 910 23.29 47.85 -34.34
C HIS A 910 22.49 46.58 -34.01
N THR A 911 22.95 45.48 -34.53
CA THR A 911 22.36 44.13 -34.28
C THR A 911 23.46 43.10 -34.05
N GLU A 912 23.23 42.14 -33.18
CA GLU A 912 24.13 41.02 -32.86
C GLU A 912 23.41 39.66 -32.97
N PHE A 913 24.16 38.59 -33.17
CA PHE A 913 23.63 37.24 -33.05
C PHE A 913 23.45 36.90 -31.56
N VAL A 914 22.47 36.02 -31.27
CA VAL A 914 22.35 35.47 -29.93
C VAL A 914 23.33 34.34 -29.80
N GLU A 915 24.22 34.44 -28.85
CA GLU A 915 25.23 33.39 -28.54
C GLU A 915 24.66 32.34 -27.64
N THR A 916 25.03 31.07 -27.83
CA THR A 916 24.57 29.92 -27.01
C THR A 916 24.97 30.10 -25.56
N GLU A 917 26.20 30.55 -25.34
CA GLU A 917 26.81 30.82 -24.02
C GLU A 917 25.97 31.83 -23.23
N PHE A 918 25.45 32.85 -23.87
CA PHE A 918 24.61 33.87 -23.21
C PHE A 918 23.25 33.29 -22.79
N VAL A 919 22.68 32.40 -23.60
CA VAL A 919 21.41 31.71 -23.24
C VAL A 919 21.62 30.72 -22.12
N GLU A 920 22.75 30.02 -22.11
CA GLU A 920 23.11 29.09 -21.03
C GLU A 920 23.43 29.84 -19.73
N GLU A 921 24.09 31.00 -19.81
CA GLU A 921 24.31 31.91 -18.67
C GLU A 921 22.95 32.32 -18.05
N TYR A 922 21.96 32.67 -18.86
CA TYR A 922 20.61 32.94 -18.39
C TYR A 922 19.98 31.74 -17.68
N PHE A 923 20.14 30.51 -18.21
CA PHE A 923 19.67 29.29 -17.54
C PHE A 923 20.32 29.09 -16.19
N TYR A 924 21.62 29.35 -16.11
CA TYR A 924 22.38 29.24 -14.87
C TYR A 924 21.93 30.26 -13.80
N HIS A 925 21.64 31.48 -14.20
CA HIS A 925 21.10 32.53 -13.31
C HIS A 925 19.69 32.23 -12.85
N LYS A 926 18.89 31.53 -13.64
CA LYS A 926 17.50 31.17 -13.33
C LYS A 926 17.32 29.92 -12.51
N GLY A 927 18.19 28.93 -12.68
CA GLY A 927 17.95 27.54 -12.24
C GLY A 927 18.66 27.11 -10.96
N ASN A 928 19.29 27.99 -10.16
CA ASN A 928 20.03 27.58 -8.96
C ASN A 928 20.93 26.35 -9.20
N LYS A 929 22.16 26.52 -9.62
CA LYS A 929 23.21 25.49 -9.82
C LYS A 929 22.90 24.30 -10.77
N ASN A 930 21.66 24.01 -11.11
CA ASN A 930 21.24 22.88 -11.95
C ASN A 930 20.73 23.29 -13.34
N GLY A 931 20.76 24.58 -13.71
CA GLY A 931 20.22 25.09 -14.97
C GLY A 931 18.69 25.10 -15.01
N MET A 932 18.13 25.68 -16.06
CA MET A 932 16.69 25.71 -16.28
C MET A 932 16.18 24.35 -16.76
N LEU A 933 15.07 23.87 -16.19
CA LEU A 933 14.51 22.56 -16.50
C LEU A 933 13.40 22.63 -17.57
N CYS A 934 13.32 21.59 -18.38
CA CYS A 934 12.30 21.43 -19.41
C CYS A 934 10.90 21.35 -18.78
N PRO A 935 9.95 22.25 -19.17
CA PRO A 935 8.59 22.24 -18.60
C PRO A 935 7.80 20.97 -18.92
N ARG A 936 8.25 20.15 -19.88
CA ARG A 936 7.53 18.93 -20.31
C ARG A 936 8.06 17.64 -19.69
N CYS A 937 9.31 17.59 -19.28
CA CYS A 937 9.91 16.36 -18.78
C CYS A 937 10.88 16.53 -17.61
N GLY A 938 11.07 17.77 -17.11
CA GLY A 938 11.97 18.05 -15.96
C GLY A 938 13.47 17.86 -16.22
N CYS A 939 13.88 17.54 -17.46
CA CYS A 939 15.30 17.41 -17.80
C CYS A 939 15.92 18.79 -18.07
N SER A 940 17.25 18.94 -17.88
CA SER A 940 17.95 20.18 -18.15
C SER A 940 17.77 20.65 -19.61
N LEU A 941 17.78 21.98 -19.81
CA LEU A 941 17.73 22.62 -21.11
C LEU A 941 19.12 23.01 -21.58
N GLU A 942 19.36 22.87 -22.89
CA GLU A 942 20.60 23.26 -23.57
C GLU A 942 20.27 24.17 -24.74
N ALA A 943 21.06 25.22 -24.94
CA ALA A 943 20.99 26.05 -26.14
C ALA A 943 21.74 25.37 -27.29
N LYS A 944 21.12 25.29 -28.47
CA LYS A 944 21.68 24.65 -29.67
C LYS A 944 21.51 25.53 -30.91
N ILE A 945 22.47 25.43 -31.83
CA ILE A 945 22.42 26.12 -33.13
C ILE A 945 22.03 25.13 -34.22
N SER A 946 21.11 25.54 -35.09
CA SER A 946 20.75 24.83 -36.31
C SER A 946 20.91 25.74 -37.52
N ARG A 947 20.74 25.20 -38.73
CA ARG A 947 20.65 26.00 -39.96
C ARG A 947 19.55 27.06 -39.96
N TYR A 948 18.56 26.91 -39.07
CA TYR A 948 17.44 27.84 -38.89
C TYR A 948 17.67 28.84 -37.73
N GLY A 949 18.80 28.80 -37.02
CA GLY A 949 19.13 29.67 -35.90
C GLY A 949 19.23 28.94 -34.59
N ILE A 950 19.32 29.72 -33.49
CA ILE A 950 19.40 29.21 -32.13
C ILE A 950 18.03 28.78 -31.62
N TYR A 951 18.01 27.68 -30.89
CA TYR A 951 16.84 27.13 -30.21
C TYR A 951 17.28 26.42 -28.93
N VAL A 952 16.35 26.15 -28.05
CA VAL A 952 16.62 25.41 -26.81
C VAL A 952 16.03 24.02 -26.91
N GLN A 953 16.77 23.02 -26.42
CA GLN A 953 16.36 21.62 -26.44
C GLN A 953 16.61 21.00 -25.07
N CYS A 954 15.70 20.15 -24.60
CA CYS A 954 15.94 19.38 -23.38
C CYS A 954 16.87 18.19 -23.66
N CYS A 955 17.67 17.79 -22.68
CA CYS A 955 18.55 16.62 -22.73
C CYS A 955 17.79 15.28 -22.59
N GLY A 956 16.50 15.30 -22.27
CA GLY A 956 15.69 14.09 -22.12
C GLY A 956 15.46 13.32 -23.42
N GLY A 957 15.14 12.04 -23.32
CA GLY A 957 15.01 11.11 -24.48
C GLY A 957 14.03 11.58 -25.58
N LYS A 958 13.01 12.38 -25.27
CA LYS A 958 12.06 12.97 -26.23
C LYS A 958 12.56 14.27 -26.89
N ARG A 959 13.67 14.85 -26.44
CA ARG A 959 14.32 16.05 -27.00
C ARG A 959 13.34 17.18 -27.35
N HIS A 960 12.55 17.65 -26.37
CA HIS A 960 11.61 18.76 -26.56
C HIS A 960 12.36 20.02 -26.98
N LYS A 961 11.81 20.75 -27.96
CA LYS A 961 12.42 21.97 -28.52
C LYS A 961 11.58 23.19 -28.21
N TYR A 962 12.22 24.31 -27.93
CA TYR A 962 11.62 25.59 -27.57
C TYR A 962 12.29 26.72 -28.35
N GLY A 963 11.48 27.72 -28.73
CA GLY A 963 11.99 28.99 -29.19
C GLY A 963 12.52 29.87 -28.06
N LEU A 964 13.40 30.83 -28.34
CA LEU A 964 13.89 31.75 -27.32
C LEU A 964 12.83 32.69 -26.74
N ASP A 965 11.71 32.87 -27.43
CA ASP A 965 10.54 33.62 -26.99
C ASP A 965 9.59 32.80 -26.11
N GLU A 966 9.82 31.51 -26.00
CA GLU A 966 9.02 30.58 -25.17
C GLU A 966 9.62 30.32 -23.77
N ILE A 967 10.84 30.87 -23.55
CA ILE A 967 11.64 30.59 -22.34
C ILE A 967 11.68 31.81 -21.43
#